data_0648bbe99f4671db51769a48c5f7b327
#
_entry.id   0648bbe99f4671db51769a48c5f7b327
#
_cell.length_a   1.000
_cell.length_b   1.000
_cell.length_c   1.000
_cell.angle_alpha   90.00
_cell.angle_beta   90.00
_cell.angle_gamma   90.00
#
_symmetry.space_group_name_H-M   'P 1'
#
loop_
_entity.id
_entity.type
_entity.pdbx_description
1 polymer ?
#
loop_
_entity_poly.entity_id
_entity_poly.type
_entity_poly.pdbx_seq_one_letter_code
_entity_poly.pdbx_strand_id
1 'polypeptide(L)'
;MMFGAGAAAAISAPAFSAEADEAEVEKVERIQVTGSRIKRTDLENASPVSVITTEDMKIQGITNVADALQNLTAQSGGLTAAVNNGGNGNATVNLRGLGSNRTLVLINGRRAVASGTGASARVDLNTIPMSAVKRIEVLKDGASAIYGSDAIAGVVNIIMRNDFEGIEFDATYSETSEGDGEESALSTTIGLSSDKGNIVVNLGYYDRGSVRQAARGYSECPIWETDDGDGPYKYCGGSSFSLGMNMYDGRDFSRYQFEPGGNGTSTPEGMHPWVNAGDNNDRYNYSALSYLSTPATRYNISVLGNYEISDNVSFFSEAYYTNRSSVQQMAPQPVYYGYGANGKDWMPSQNPEVYPFMGLYPTLATPGEDVLSYPLRRMQEVGPRIFEQEVNTLQLTTGFEGMIGDYSWDVFYTYGRNTAIDKSKNYINMDKMNRSVEQNCEGVTVTGTHDNYSVQGNDAANPCINYMGLGAVSATDADYIRYTDQGTSGTEMHHLGAAVSGDLFTLPAGIVGFAVGVEHREESAFNQPDAFTAAGIGAGNAVQPTAGEYSVDEMYFEMIVPLLSGVPFAEQVDLEVAMRAFDYDTFGSDDTYKLGLTWRMNDMVMLRSVLSTAFRAPSVGELFGGQSDSYTNYNDPCKGVGGADASSAYAGACAKDVSAGLIPGDGSWDQGNGQLRAVTGGNPELGPETADTFTVGLVVEPVEGLSFTIDYYNIEIDNVVSSIGVGTRLDKCYSAGAEGGVGGSNSFCNGVVRNNVGDFDGTPATSDNLSTWVVNGIDYNVQYKFEAYNLDWKLSLDASQIDEWSTVAFEGEDPIDTVGAASSGSGSIPKLKVNFGAQVLGDNWSISYNVMWVDKLETSSLFYADAADRADVAAGNSDNYADAFASHNISGSYHMNDNVTIRFGIDNFTDEEPPYYTDYDDSNTDTTLYHYVGTNYYLGTTINF
;
A
#
# COMPACT_ATOMS: atom_id res chain seq x y z
N MET A 1 29.03 21.83 -12.37
CA MET A 1 29.61 22.12 -13.72
C MET A 1 28.82 23.24 -14.35
N MET A 2 29.50 24.24 -14.93
CA MET A 2 28.99 25.47 -15.45
C MET A 2 27.86 25.27 -16.48
N PHE A 3 26.73 25.92 -16.30
CA PHE A 3 25.78 26.17 -17.38
C PHE A 3 25.90 27.63 -17.85
N GLY A 4 26.23 27.75 -19.13
CA GLY A 4 26.39 29.03 -19.80
C GLY A 4 25.04 29.66 -20.18
N ALA A 5 24.98 30.97 -20.03
CA ALA A 5 23.87 31.83 -20.43
C ALA A 5 23.66 31.79 -21.95
N GLY A 6 22.42 31.57 -22.38
CA GLY A 6 21.94 31.65 -23.77
C GLY A 6 20.76 32.62 -23.88
N ALA A 7 21.00 33.67 -24.55
CA ALA A 7 20.20 34.78 -25.09
C ALA A 7 18.67 34.68 -25.06
N ALA A 8 18.03 35.65 -24.40
CA ALA A 8 16.64 36.04 -24.57
C ALA A 8 16.45 36.81 -25.90
N ALA A 9 15.66 36.24 -26.80
CA ALA A 9 15.14 36.97 -27.96
C ALA A 9 13.79 37.61 -27.59
N ALA A 10 13.75 38.91 -27.56
CA ALA A 10 12.53 39.69 -27.38
C ALA A 10 11.61 39.54 -28.59
N ILE A 11 10.45 38.92 -28.42
CA ILE A 11 9.34 38.95 -29.37
C ILE A 11 8.40 40.08 -28.92
N SER A 12 8.32 41.14 -29.70
CA SER A 12 7.38 42.25 -29.53
C SER A 12 6.00 41.80 -30.02
N ALA A 13 5.01 41.70 -29.13
CA ALA A 13 3.60 41.50 -29.45
C ALA A 13 2.95 42.87 -29.81
N PRO A 14 2.04 42.92 -30.78
CA PRO A 14 1.26 44.10 -31.05
C PRO A 14 0.13 44.26 -30.00
N ALA A 15 -0.03 45.49 -29.53
CA ALA A 15 -1.12 45.87 -28.64
C ALA A 15 -2.47 45.85 -29.41
N PHE A 16 -3.42 45.07 -28.93
CA PHE A 16 -4.82 45.21 -29.31
C PHE A 16 -5.54 46.03 -28.24
N SER A 17 -6.25 47.07 -28.75
CA SER A 17 -7.06 47.96 -27.94
C SER A 17 -8.32 47.25 -27.45
N ALA A 18 -8.56 47.35 -26.15
CA ALA A 18 -9.83 46.91 -25.54
C ALA A 18 -10.97 47.86 -25.99
N GLU A 19 -12.01 47.32 -26.58
CA GLU A 19 -13.35 47.90 -26.58
C GLU A 19 -14.17 47.20 -25.49
N ALA A 20 -14.60 47.99 -24.51
CA ALA A 20 -15.56 47.55 -23.51
C ALA A 20 -16.96 47.50 -24.14
N ASP A 21 -17.67 46.39 -24.01
CA ASP A 21 -19.02 46.39 -23.43
C ASP A 21 -19.75 45.05 -23.49
N GLU A 22 -20.63 44.94 -22.54
CA GLU A 22 -21.69 43.99 -22.24
C GLU A 22 -21.30 42.94 -21.20
N ALA A 23 -21.90 43.15 -20.03
CA ALA A 23 -21.91 42.16 -18.95
C ALA A 23 -22.45 40.80 -19.47
N GLU A 24 -21.55 39.87 -19.79
CA GLU A 24 -21.89 38.47 -19.92
C GLU A 24 -22.34 38.00 -18.54
N VAL A 25 -23.59 37.56 -18.47
CA VAL A 25 -24.10 36.77 -17.35
C VAL A 25 -23.15 35.59 -17.23
N GLU A 26 -22.40 35.57 -16.14
CA GLU A 26 -21.51 34.45 -15.79
C GLU A 26 -22.29 33.16 -15.96
N LYS A 27 -21.99 32.39 -17.00
CA LYS A 27 -22.50 31.04 -17.15
C LYS A 27 -21.94 30.27 -15.97
N VAL A 28 -22.77 30.00 -14.97
CA VAL A 28 -22.46 29.11 -13.89
C VAL A 28 -21.93 27.82 -14.52
N GLU A 29 -20.64 27.57 -14.30
CA GLU A 29 -19.94 26.42 -14.86
C GLU A 29 -20.60 25.17 -14.28
N ARG A 30 -21.24 24.39 -15.14
CA ARG A 30 -21.95 23.17 -14.75
C ARG A 30 -20.93 22.10 -14.40
N ILE A 31 -20.59 21.94 -13.13
CA ILE A 31 -19.67 20.92 -12.63
C ILE A 31 -20.37 19.55 -12.72
N GLN A 32 -19.88 18.69 -13.59
CA GLN A 32 -20.32 17.28 -13.63
C GLN A 32 -19.62 16.53 -12.51
N VAL A 33 -20.38 15.99 -11.55
CA VAL A 33 -19.85 15.26 -10.39
C VAL A 33 -19.91 13.75 -10.65
N THR A 34 -18.91 13.03 -10.16
CA THR A 34 -18.82 11.55 -10.23
C THR A 34 -20.02 10.88 -9.56
N GLY A 35 -20.47 9.74 -10.09
CA GLY A 35 -21.56 8.92 -9.53
C GLY A 35 -22.76 8.71 -10.46
N SER A 36 -22.73 9.32 -11.67
CA SER A 36 -23.74 9.13 -12.71
C SER A 36 -23.12 9.32 -14.11
N ARG A 37 -23.63 8.59 -15.11
CA ARG A 37 -23.30 8.78 -16.53
C ARG A 37 -24.25 9.80 -17.20
N ILE A 38 -25.33 10.18 -16.51
CA ILE A 38 -26.25 11.22 -16.97
C ILE A 38 -25.65 12.58 -16.63
N LYS A 39 -25.44 13.42 -17.63
CA LYS A 39 -24.88 14.80 -17.46
C LYS A 39 -25.90 15.67 -16.73
N ARG A 40 -25.63 16.01 -15.48
CA ARG A 40 -26.45 16.90 -14.63
C ARG A 40 -25.73 18.21 -14.33
N THR A 41 -26.55 19.20 -13.99
CA THR A 41 -26.08 20.55 -13.62
C THR A 41 -26.10 20.80 -12.12
N ASP A 42 -26.71 19.91 -11.36
CA ASP A 42 -26.95 20.05 -9.93
C ASP A 42 -25.94 19.17 -9.16
N LEU A 43 -25.35 19.74 -8.14
CA LEU A 43 -24.40 19.08 -7.22
C LEU A 43 -25.01 17.96 -6.36
N GLU A 44 -26.27 17.58 -6.62
CA GLU A 44 -27.07 16.73 -5.76
C GLU A 44 -27.20 15.33 -6.32
N ASN A 45 -26.24 14.49 -5.93
CA ASN A 45 -26.29 13.05 -6.21
C ASN A 45 -26.88 12.30 -5.01
N ALA A 46 -27.50 11.13 -5.28
CA ALA A 46 -27.93 10.23 -4.24
C ALA A 46 -26.73 9.71 -3.42
N SER A 47 -25.57 9.56 -4.04
CA SER A 47 -24.33 9.10 -3.38
C SER A 47 -23.48 10.27 -2.88
N PRO A 48 -22.80 10.14 -1.71
CA PRO A 48 -21.93 11.18 -1.15
C PRO A 48 -20.61 11.30 -1.93
N VAL A 49 -20.26 12.52 -2.35
CA VAL A 49 -19.00 12.84 -3.05
C VAL A 49 -18.22 13.91 -2.30
N SER A 50 -16.94 13.67 -2.05
CA SER A 50 -15.99 14.67 -1.55
C SER A 50 -15.16 15.20 -2.71
N VAL A 51 -14.90 16.52 -2.75
CA VAL A 51 -14.13 17.17 -3.80
C VAL A 51 -12.92 17.86 -3.19
N ILE A 52 -11.73 17.57 -3.72
CA ILE A 52 -10.46 18.21 -3.38
C ILE A 52 -10.00 19.01 -4.59
N THR A 53 -9.87 20.32 -4.46
CA THR A 53 -9.45 21.17 -5.58
C THR A 53 -7.93 21.32 -5.64
N THR A 54 -7.39 21.60 -6.85
CA THR A 54 -5.96 21.88 -7.01
C THR A 54 -5.54 23.12 -6.22
N GLU A 55 -6.41 24.10 -6.08
CA GLU A 55 -6.14 25.31 -5.28
C GLU A 55 -5.94 24.95 -3.80
N ASP A 56 -6.85 24.16 -3.22
CA ASP A 56 -6.72 23.70 -1.83
C ASP A 56 -5.42 22.90 -1.63
N MET A 57 -5.08 22.00 -2.58
CA MET A 57 -3.83 21.24 -2.54
C MET A 57 -2.58 22.12 -2.61
N LYS A 58 -2.56 23.08 -3.54
CA LYS A 58 -1.43 24.02 -3.70
C LYS A 58 -1.23 24.88 -2.45
N ILE A 59 -2.29 25.39 -1.83
CA ILE A 59 -2.22 26.18 -0.59
C ILE A 59 -1.64 25.34 0.57
N GLN A 60 -1.97 24.07 0.64
CA GLN A 60 -1.45 23.13 1.66
C GLN A 60 -0.06 22.57 1.31
N GLY A 61 0.58 23.00 0.23
CA GLY A 61 1.91 22.53 -0.18
C GLY A 61 1.94 21.10 -0.72
N ILE A 62 0.78 20.49 -0.98
CA ILE A 62 0.67 19.12 -1.48
C ILE A 62 1.16 19.07 -2.94
N THR A 63 2.17 18.24 -3.20
CA THR A 63 2.88 18.15 -4.47
C THR A 63 2.55 16.91 -5.29
N ASN A 64 1.80 15.96 -4.71
CA ASN A 64 1.40 14.73 -5.40
C ASN A 64 -0.02 14.27 -5.02
N VAL A 65 -0.63 13.46 -5.89
CA VAL A 65 -2.00 12.96 -5.72
C VAL A 65 -2.11 12.00 -4.53
N ALA A 66 -1.06 11.24 -4.24
CA ALA A 66 -1.08 10.28 -3.14
C ALA A 66 -1.25 10.98 -1.79
N ASP A 67 -0.51 12.06 -1.52
CA ASP A 67 -0.58 12.80 -0.26
C ASP A 67 -1.94 13.48 -0.10
N ALA A 68 -2.54 13.98 -1.21
CA ALA A 68 -3.89 14.53 -1.17
C ALA A 68 -4.93 13.51 -0.71
N LEU A 69 -4.81 12.26 -1.17
CA LEU A 69 -5.73 11.18 -0.83
C LEU A 69 -5.46 10.57 0.55
N GLN A 70 -4.20 10.57 1.04
CA GLN A 70 -3.86 10.11 2.40
C GLN A 70 -4.50 10.97 3.48
N ASN A 71 -4.72 12.25 3.21
CA ASN A 71 -5.39 13.17 4.14
C ASN A 71 -6.91 12.97 4.24
N LEU A 72 -7.53 12.09 3.45
CA LEU A 72 -8.96 11.79 3.58
C LEU A 72 -9.28 11.05 4.86
N THR A 73 -10.38 11.40 5.51
CA THR A 73 -10.85 10.73 6.73
C THR A 73 -11.26 9.28 6.48
N ALA A 74 -11.79 8.98 5.30
CA ALA A 74 -12.17 7.63 4.86
C ALA A 74 -10.97 6.77 4.38
N GLN A 75 -9.75 7.34 4.27
CA GLN A 75 -8.55 6.60 3.88
C GLN A 75 -7.98 5.86 5.11
N SER A 76 -7.69 4.56 4.97
CA SER A 76 -7.04 3.75 5.99
C SER A 76 -6.22 2.63 5.36
N GLY A 77 -4.94 2.57 5.72
CA GLY A 77 -3.99 1.62 5.16
C GLY A 77 -3.84 1.76 3.63
N GLY A 78 -2.70 1.80 3.11
CA GLY A 78 -2.40 1.94 1.69
C GLY A 78 -0.90 2.05 1.55
N LEU A 79 -0.37 1.78 0.39
CA LEU A 79 1.05 1.99 0.18
C LEU A 79 1.34 3.49 0.12
N THR A 80 2.39 3.91 0.79
CA THR A 80 2.90 5.27 0.80
C THR A 80 4.42 5.29 0.63
N ALA A 81 4.98 6.49 0.53
CA ALA A 81 6.42 6.69 0.50
C ALA A 81 7.15 6.20 1.77
N ALA A 82 6.44 6.08 2.88
CA ALA A 82 6.99 5.61 4.15
C ALA A 82 7.12 4.08 4.23
N VAL A 83 6.48 3.32 3.34
CA VAL A 83 6.58 1.87 3.32
C VAL A 83 7.92 1.47 2.71
N ASN A 84 8.91 1.21 3.57
CA ASN A 84 10.27 0.84 3.17
C ASN A 84 10.47 -0.69 3.17
N ASN A 85 10.07 -1.39 4.23
CA ASN A 85 10.15 -2.85 4.31
C ASN A 85 8.99 -3.49 3.55
N GLY A 86 9.29 -4.22 2.49
CA GLY A 86 8.28 -4.77 1.57
C GLY A 86 7.63 -3.73 0.66
N GLY A 87 8.03 -2.46 0.76
CA GLY A 87 7.63 -1.40 -0.17
C GLY A 87 8.30 -1.53 -1.54
N ASN A 88 7.69 -0.90 -2.52
CA ASN A 88 8.16 -0.86 -3.91
C ASN A 88 8.03 0.54 -4.53
N GLY A 89 7.89 1.56 -3.67
CA GLY A 89 7.71 2.95 -4.06
C GLY A 89 6.33 3.29 -4.65
N ASN A 90 5.39 2.34 -4.73
CA ASN A 90 4.02 2.61 -5.14
C ASN A 90 3.28 3.38 -4.03
N ALA A 91 2.31 4.21 -4.43
CA ALA A 91 1.34 4.81 -3.54
C ALA A 91 -0.08 4.47 -4.01
N THR A 92 -0.94 4.05 -3.09
CA THR A 92 -2.29 3.58 -3.42
C THR A 92 -3.33 4.23 -2.51
N VAL A 93 -4.57 4.33 -2.99
CA VAL A 93 -5.72 4.70 -2.18
C VAL A 93 -6.43 3.45 -1.68
N ASN A 94 -6.89 3.49 -0.43
CA ASN A 94 -7.62 2.40 0.23
C ASN A 94 -8.76 2.98 1.07
N LEU A 95 -9.93 3.11 0.47
CA LEU A 95 -11.07 3.66 1.17
C LEU A 95 -11.61 2.67 2.22
N ARG A 96 -11.82 3.15 3.44
CA ARG A 96 -12.38 2.42 4.59
C ARG A 96 -11.61 1.15 4.97
N GLY A 97 -10.33 1.05 4.57
CA GLY A 97 -9.50 -0.12 4.86
C GLY A 97 -9.87 -1.40 4.08
N LEU A 98 -10.77 -1.31 3.09
CA LEU A 98 -11.27 -2.47 2.32
C LEU A 98 -10.26 -3.03 1.29
N GLY A 99 -9.09 -2.41 1.17
CA GLY A 99 -8.06 -2.79 0.20
C GLY A 99 -8.08 -1.93 -1.06
N SER A 100 -6.89 -1.59 -1.54
CA SER A 100 -6.74 -0.70 -2.71
C SER A 100 -7.21 -1.30 -4.03
N ASN A 101 -7.44 -2.60 -4.10
CA ASN A 101 -8.05 -3.30 -5.22
C ASN A 101 -9.60 -3.27 -5.22
N ARG A 102 -10.21 -2.67 -4.18
CA ARG A 102 -11.68 -2.42 -4.07
C ARG A 102 -12.02 -0.95 -4.15
N THR A 103 -11.03 -0.10 -4.46
CA THR A 103 -11.19 1.33 -4.72
C THR A 103 -10.83 1.62 -6.18
N LEU A 104 -11.83 1.95 -7.00
CA LEU A 104 -11.61 2.21 -8.41
C LEU A 104 -11.00 3.60 -8.64
N VAL A 105 -9.92 3.68 -9.41
CA VAL A 105 -9.31 4.96 -9.82
C VAL A 105 -9.64 5.25 -11.28
N LEU A 106 -10.17 6.44 -11.52
CA LEU A 106 -10.53 6.95 -12.84
C LEU A 106 -9.74 8.22 -13.17
N ILE A 107 -9.49 8.44 -14.46
CA ILE A 107 -9.01 9.70 -15.02
C ILE A 107 -10.08 10.19 -16.00
N ASN A 108 -10.65 11.37 -15.74
CA ASN A 108 -11.76 11.94 -16.52
C ASN A 108 -12.93 10.95 -16.74
N GLY A 109 -13.29 10.19 -15.68
CA GLY A 109 -14.38 9.22 -15.72
C GLY A 109 -14.06 7.89 -16.44
N ARG A 110 -12.81 7.66 -16.87
CA ARG A 110 -12.35 6.44 -17.53
C ARG A 110 -11.32 5.72 -16.66
N ARG A 111 -11.31 4.40 -16.69
CA ARG A 111 -10.42 3.56 -15.85
C ARG A 111 -8.96 3.92 -16.08
N ALA A 112 -8.22 4.16 -14.99
CA ALA A 112 -6.77 4.28 -15.02
C ALA A 112 -6.12 2.90 -15.21
N VAL A 113 -5.04 2.84 -16.01
CA VAL A 113 -4.28 1.59 -16.17
C VAL A 113 -3.65 1.18 -14.86
N ALA A 114 -3.72 -0.11 -14.53
CA ALA A 114 -2.99 -0.67 -13.40
C ALA A 114 -1.49 -0.41 -13.56
N SER A 115 -0.83 0.04 -12.50
CA SER A 115 0.54 0.57 -12.59
C SER A 115 1.36 0.26 -11.33
N GLY A 116 2.67 0.50 -11.43
CA GLY A 116 3.64 0.15 -10.40
C GLY A 116 4.43 -1.09 -10.77
N THR A 117 4.85 -1.86 -9.78
CA THR A 117 5.67 -3.07 -9.95
C THR A 117 4.85 -4.35 -9.75
N GLY A 118 5.31 -5.45 -10.33
CA GLY A 118 4.65 -6.76 -10.31
C GLY A 118 3.48 -6.86 -11.29
N ALA A 119 2.73 -7.97 -11.23
CA ALA A 119 1.47 -8.18 -11.96
C ALA A 119 0.30 -7.66 -11.12
N SER A 120 0.34 -6.37 -10.76
CA SER A 120 -0.60 -5.74 -9.83
C SER A 120 -1.83 -5.21 -10.57
N ALA A 121 -3.01 -5.32 -9.96
CA ALA A 121 -4.24 -4.68 -10.43
C ALA A 121 -4.46 -3.26 -9.86
N ARG A 122 -3.52 -2.76 -9.04
CA ARG A 122 -3.65 -1.47 -8.35
C ARG A 122 -3.12 -0.34 -9.22
N VAL A 123 -3.64 0.86 -9.02
CA VAL A 123 -3.10 2.06 -9.64
C VAL A 123 -2.08 2.69 -8.70
N ASP A 124 -0.85 2.90 -9.18
CA ASP A 124 0.15 3.70 -8.49
C ASP A 124 -0.15 5.19 -8.70
N LEU A 125 -0.66 5.85 -7.67
CA LEU A 125 -1.02 7.28 -7.70
C LEU A 125 0.16 8.19 -8.06
N ASN A 126 1.39 7.72 -7.85
CA ASN A 126 2.60 8.43 -8.27
C ASN A 126 2.74 8.54 -9.80
N THR A 127 2.00 7.75 -10.56
CA THR A 127 2.01 7.81 -12.03
C THR A 127 1.12 8.90 -12.60
N ILE A 128 0.30 9.56 -11.74
CA ILE A 128 -0.64 10.60 -12.15
C ILE A 128 0.02 11.98 -12.03
N PRO A 129 0.07 12.78 -13.12
CA PRO A 129 0.74 14.06 -13.12
C PRO A 129 -0.08 15.13 -12.37
N MET A 130 0.35 15.49 -11.15
CA MET A 130 -0.33 16.48 -10.29
C MET A 130 -0.58 17.82 -10.99
N SER A 131 0.35 18.31 -11.81
CA SER A 131 0.23 19.59 -12.56
C SER A 131 -0.93 19.61 -13.56
N ALA A 132 -1.35 18.44 -14.03
CA ALA A 132 -2.47 18.30 -14.95
C ALA A 132 -3.84 18.14 -14.23
N VAL A 133 -3.85 17.96 -12.89
CA VAL A 133 -5.09 17.75 -12.13
C VAL A 133 -5.82 19.08 -11.94
N LYS A 134 -7.13 19.10 -12.18
CA LYS A 134 -8.06 20.21 -11.88
C LYS A 134 -8.68 20.02 -10.49
N ARG A 135 -9.13 18.79 -10.19
CA ARG A 135 -9.69 18.38 -8.90
C ARG A 135 -9.72 16.86 -8.79
N ILE A 136 -9.88 16.38 -7.58
CA ILE A 136 -10.10 14.96 -7.29
C ILE A 136 -11.49 14.83 -6.68
N GLU A 137 -12.30 13.93 -7.23
CA GLU A 137 -13.64 13.60 -6.75
C GLU A 137 -13.61 12.21 -6.14
N VAL A 138 -14.06 12.08 -4.89
CA VAL A 138 -14.08 10.81 -4.16
C VAL A 138 -15.52 10.45 -3.84
N LEU A 139 -16.02 9.45 -4.54
CA LEU A 139 -17.32 8.85 -4.30
C LEU A 139 -17.17 7.75 -3.24
N LYS A 140 -17.86 7.91 -2.11
CA LYS A 140 -17.76 7.02 -0.95
C LYS A 140 -18.92 6.02 -0.89
N ASP A 141 -19.24 5.38 -2.02
CA ASP A 141 -20.37 4.45 -2.14
C ASP A 141 -20.08 3.38 -3.19
N GLY A 142 -20.74 2.22 -3.09
CA GLY A 142 -20.67 1.18 -4.11
C GLY A 142 -21.15 1.70 -5.47
N ALA A 143 -20.35 1.54 -6.51
CA ALA A 143 -20.61 2.14 -7.81
C ALA A 143 -20.36 1.19 -9.00
N SER A 144 -20.35 -0.12 -8.77
CA SER A 144 -20.09 -1.09 -9.85
C SER A 144 -21.19 -1.07 -10.93
N ALA A 145 -22.43 -0.73 -10.59
CA ALA A 145 -23.50 -0.56 -11.58
C ALA A 145 -23.22 0.59 -12.59
N ILE A 146 -22.39 1.57 -12.21
CA ILE A 146 -22.03 2.73 -13.04
C ILE A 146 -20.67 2.52 -13.74
N TYR A 147 -19.67 2.00 -13.01
CA TYR A 147 -18.27 1.99 -13.44
C TYR A 147 -17.66 0.59 -13.62
N GLY A 148 -18.40 -0.48 -13.30
CA GLY A 148 -17.92 -1.87 -13.39
C GLY A 148 -17.11 -2.31 -12.19
N SER A 149 -16.27 -3.33 -12.36
CA SER A 149 -15.46 -3.96 -11.31
C SER A 149 -14.63 -2.96 -10.48
N ASP A 150 -14.29 -3.35 -9.24
CA ASP A 150 -13.38 -2.67 -8.30
C ASP A 150 -13.98 -1.46 -7.56
N ALA A 151 -15.21 -1.06 -7.87
CA ALA A 151 -15.91 0.05 -7.23
C ALA A 151 -16.77 -0.40 -6.03
N ILE A 152 -16.19 -1.20 -5.11
CA ILE A 152 -16.87 -1.69 -3.89
C ILE A 152 -16.79 -0.63 -2.78
N ALA A 153 -15.57 -0.22 -2.40
CA ALA A 153 -15.34 0.77 -1.35
C ALA A 153 -15.64 2.20 -1.81
N GLY A 154 -15.57 2.44 -3.11
CA GLY A 154 -15.82 3.73 -3.74
C GLY A 154 -15.00 3.96 -5.00
N VAL A 155 -15.05 5.20 -5.49
CA VAL A 155 -14.38 5.62 -6.72
C VAL A 155 -13.60 6.90 -6.47
N VAL A 156 -12.36 6.95 -6.91
CA VAL A 156 -11.54 8.16 -6.98
C VAL A 156 -11.43 8.58 -8.44
N ASN A 157 -12.09 9.66 -8.81
CA ASN A 157 -12.07 10.21 -10.17
C ASN A 157 -11.21 11.47 -10.23
N ILE A 158 -10.13 11.41 -10.98
CA ILE A 158 -9.16 12.49 -11.13
C ILE A 158 -9.50 13.27 -12.38
N ILE A 159 -10.02 14.48 -12.19
CA ILE A 159 -10.41 15.36 -13.27
C ILE A 159 -9.22 16.21 -13.68
N MET A 160 -8.87 16.15 -14.96
CA MET A 160 -7.72 16.84 -15.53
C MET A 160 -8.08 18.23 -16.05
N ARG A 161 -7.07 19.11 -16.10
CA ARG A 161 -7.18 20.48 -16.66
C ARG A 161 -7.14 20.40 -18.18
N ASN A 162 -8.30 20.47 -18.81
CA ASN A 162 -8.44 20.42 -20.27
C ASN A 162 -8.86 21.76 -20.90
N ASP A 163 -9.06 22.80 -20.09
CA ASP A 163 -9.61 24.11 -20.46
C ASP A 163 -8.69 25.29 -20.13
N PHE A 164 -7.41 25.01 -19.85
CA PHE A 164 -6.42 26.02 -19.49
C PHE A 164 -5.99 26.84 -20.73
N GLU A 165 -5.83 28.16 -20.56
CA GLU A 165 -5.31 29.09 -21.58
C GLU A 165 -4.16 29.93 -20.99
N GLY A 166 -3.08 30.10 -21.75
CA GLY A 166 -1.88 30.80 -21.30
C GLY A 166 -0.74 29.88 -20.92
N ILE A 167 0.20 30.39 -20.13
CA ILE A 167 1.36 29.62 -19.60
C ILE A 167 1.41 29.82 -18.09
N GLU A 168 1.38 28.70 -17.35
CA GLU A 168 1.59 28.65 -15.91
C GLU A 168 2.92 27.96 -15.63
N PHE A 169 3.75 28.56 -14.79
CA PHE A 169 4.90 27.92 -14.17
C PHE A 169 4.67 27.81 -12.68
N ASP A 170 4.86 26.63 -12.13
CA ASP A 170 4.70 26.34 -10.69
C ASP A 170 5.97 25.69 -10.14
N ALA A 171 6.43 26.15 -8.96
CA ALA A 171 7.57 25.61 -8.27
C ALA A 171 7.27 25.54 -6.78
N THR A 172 7.54 24.41 -6.16
CA THR A 172 7.43 24.20 -4.70
C THR A 172 8.68 23.50 -4.18
N TYR A 173 9.18 23.97 -3.06
CA TYR A 173 10.28 23.36 -2.29
C TYR A 173 9.84 23.17 -0.85
N SER A 174 10.16 22.01 -0.28
CA SER A 174 9.96 21.74 1.15
C SER A 174 11.17 21.03 1.77
N GLU A 175 11.28 21.12 3.09
CA GLU A 175 12.35 20.51 3.88
C GLU A 175 11.87 20.35 5.33
N THR A 176 12.26 19.26 5.98
CA THR A 176 11.93 19.07 7.41
C THR A 176 12.77 19.97 8.31
N SER A 177 12.34 20.16 9.57
CA SER A 177 13.10 20.91 10.58
C SER A 177 14.49 20.32 10.86
N GLU A 178 14.67 19.02 10.60
CA GLU A 178 15.93 18.30 10.77
C GLU A 178 16.92 18.47 9.59
N GLY A 179 16.49 19.11 8.49
CA GLY A 179 17.31 19.35 7.30
C GLY A 179 17.49 18.09 6.44
N ASP A 180 16.47 17.25 6.38
CA ASP A 180 16.38 16.07 5.53
C ASP A 180 15.02 16.04 4.81
N GLY A 181 14.79 15.05 3.96
CA GLY A 181 13.51 14.85 3.28
C GLY A 181 13.15 16.00 2.33
N GLU A 182 14.14 16.64 1.73
CA GLU A 182 13.92 17.75 0.79
C GLU A 182 13.01 17.30 -0.35
N GLU A 183 12.00 18.10 -0.67
CA GLU A 183 11.16 17.88 -1.84
C GLU A 183 11.22 19.08 -2.79
N SER A 184 11.26 18.80 -4.07
CA SER A 184 11.22 19.80 -5.14
C SER A 184 10.20 19.39 -6.20
N ALA A 185 9.20 20.21 -6.42
CA ALA A 185 8.23 20.04 -7.50
C ALA A 185 8.27 21.23 -8.45
N LEU A 186 8.47 20.96 -9.73
CA LEU A 186 8.50 21.96 -10.80
C LEU A 186 7.52 21.55 -11.88
N SER A 187 6.67 22.47 -12.34
CA SER A 187 5.78 22.19 -13.46
C SER A 187 5.58 23.38 -14.37
N THR A 188 5.20 23.08 -15.60
CA THR A 188 4.77 24.07 -16.60
C THR A 188 3.54 23.56 -17.30
N THR A 189 2.50 24.38 -17.31
CA THR A 189 1.26 24.15 -18.05
C THR A 189 1.17 25.17 -19.18
N ILE A 190 0.94 24.70 -20.40
CA ILE A 190 0.78 25.53 -21.59
C ILE A 190 -0.56 25.20 -22.22
N GLY A 191 -1.45 26.17 -22.30
CA GLY A 191 -2.76 26.05 -22.94
C GLY A 191 -2.89 26.97 -24.13
N LEU A 192 -3.37 26.43 -25.24
CA LEU A 192 -3.67 27.16 -26.47
C LEU A 192 -5.09 26.88 -26.87
N SER A 193 -5.89 27.96 -27.01
CA SER A 193 -7.29 27.91 -27.41
C SER A 193 -7.51 28.56 -28.77
N SER A 194 -8.49 28.05 -29.49
CA SER A 194 -8.98 28.60 -30.76
C SER A 194 -10.49 28.46 -30.82
N ASP A 195 -11.14 29.07 -31.81
CA ASP A 195 -12.59 28.99 -32.04
C ASP A 195 -13.11 27.53 -32.16
N LYS A 196 -12.23 26.56 -32.45
CA LYS A 196 -12.61 25.17 -32.75
C LYS A 196 -12.01 24.13 -31.77
N GLY A 197 -11.29 24.56 -30.80
CA GLY A 197 -10.73 23.58 -29.84
C GLY A 197 -9.55 24.14 -29.08
N ASN A 198 -9.09 23.35 -28.11
CA ASN A 198 -7.94 23.69 -27.32
C ASN A 198 -6.96 22.52 -27.19
N ILE A 199 -5.75 22.85 -26.80
CA ILE A 199 -4.74 21.87 -26.40
C ILE A 199 -4.03 22.37 -25.14
N VAL A 200 -3.90 21.50 -24.14
CA VAL A 200 -3.18 21.75 -22.89
C VAL A 200 -2.02 20.76 -22.77
N VAL A 201 -0.83 21.27 -22.57
CA VAL A 201 0.41 20.48 -22.36
C VAL A 201 0.93 20.75 -20.96
N ASN A 202 1.14 19.71 -20.18
CA ASN A 202 1.76 19.80 -18.85
C ASN A 202 3.09 19.05 -18.86
N LEU A 203 4.10 19.65 -18.26
CA LEU A 203 5.42 19.08 -18.02
C LEU A 203 5.67 19.16 -16.51
N GLY A 204 6.10 18.08 -15.90
CA GLY A 204 6.37 18.05 -14.46
C GLY A 204 7.66 17.31 -14.13
N TYR A 205 8.31 17.81 -13.10
CA TYR A 205 9.45 17.20 -12.42
C TYR A 205 9.19 17.20 -10.92
N TYR A 206 9.47 16.09 -10.27
CA TYR A 206 9.39 15.93 -8.83
C TYR A 206 10.59 15.15 -8.34
N ASP A 207 11.17 15.58 -7.24
CA ASP A 207 12.28 14.91 -6.56
C ASP A 207 12.08 14.99 -5.06
N ARG A 208 12.23 13.85 -4.38
CA ARG A 208 12.14 13.74 -2.93
C ARG A 208 13.40 13.05 -2.40
N GLY A 209 14.04 13.68 -1.41
CA GLY A 209 15.11 13.12 -0.62
C GLY A 209 14.61 12.06 0.37
N SER A 210 15.54 11.33 0.95
CA SER A 210 15.22 10.30 1.96
C SER A 210 15.21 10.88 3.37
N VAL A 211 14.35 10.34 4.24
CA VAL A 211 14.46 10.44 5.69
C VAL A 211 14.82 9.06 6.23
N ARG A 212 15.81 8.96 7.12
CA ARG A 212 16.19 7.69 7.76
C ARG A 212 15.40 7.48 9.04
N GLN A 213 15.10 6.23 9.38
CA GLN A 213 14.50 5.90 10.68
C GLN A 213 15.39 6.36 11.85
N ALA A 214 16.71 6.23 11.70
CA ALA A 214 17.68 6.72 12.70
C ALA A 214 17.68 8.25 12.93
N ALA A 215 17.01 9.02 12.08
CA ALA A 215 16.93 10.49 12.20
C ALA A 215 15.74 10.95 13.06
N ARG A 216 14.91 10.03 13.57
CA ARG A 216 13.77 10.35 14.44
C ARG A 216 13.81 9.45 15.68
N GLY A 217 13.62 10.07 16.87
CA GLY A 217 13.77 9.38 18.15
C GLY A 217 12.86 8.16 18.29
N TYR A 218 11.62 8.26 17.85
CA TYR A 218 10.64 7.18 17.93
C TYR A 218 10.93 5.98 16.99
N SER A 219 11.74 6.16 15.95
CA SER A 219 12.04 5.13 14.94
C SER A 219 13.53 4.75 14.85
N GLU A 220 14.40 5.29 15.71
CA GLU A 220 15.85 5.04 15.66
C GLU A 220 16.25 3.58 15.88
N CYS A 221 15.39 2.82 16.54
CA CYS A 221 15.54 1.38 16.73
C CYS A 221 14.19 0.69 16.85
N PRO A 222 14.08 -0.62 16.55
CA PRO A 222 12.87 -1.40 16.82
C PRO A 222 12.60 -1.44 18.32
N ILE A 223 11.42 -1.01 18.73
CA ILE A 223 11.02 -0.96 20.14
C ILE A 223 10.38 -2.28 20.54
N TRP A 224 10.92 -2.89 21.57
CA TRP A 224 10.42 -4.12 22.17
C TRP A 224 10.12 -3.88 23.64
N GLU A 225 9.24 -4.69 24.21
CA GLU A 225 8.88 -4.65 25.63
C GLU A 225 9.36 -5.91 26.33
N THR A 226 9.83 -5.76 27.56
CA THR A 226 10.17 -6.86 28.46
C THR A 226 9.84 -6.46 29.89
N ASP A 227 9.72 -7.45 30.78
CA ASP A 227 9.55 -7.25 32.23
C ASP A 227 10.79 -7.78 32.95
N ASP A 228 11.45 -6.94 33.75
CA ASP A 228 12.63 -7.31 34.58
C ASP A 228 12.27 -7.65 36.04
N GLY A 229 10.96 -7.65 36.35
CA GLY A 229 10.40 -7.92 37.67
C GLY A 229 10.07 -6.66 38.48
N ASP A 230 10.43 -5.49 37.98
CA ASP A 230 9.98 -4.18 38.50
C ASP A 230 8.82 -3.59 37.67
N GLY A 231 8.43 -4.28 36.58
CA GLY A 231 7.36 -3.95 35.62
C GLY A 231 7.85 -3.90 34.18
N PRO A 232 6.93 -3.82 33.22
CA PRO A 232 7.28 -3.76 31.81
C PRO A 232 8.01 -2.47 31.46
N TYR A 233 9.03 -2.57 30.62
CA TYR A 233 9.72 -1.43 30.05
C TYR A 233 10.08 -1.66 28.59
N LYS A 234 10.11 -0.56 27.81
CA LYS A 234 10.50 -0.57 26.40
C LYS A 234 12.02 -0.43 26.26
N TYR A 235 12.60 -1.19 25.33
CA TYR A 235 14.02 -1.15 25.03
C TYR A 235 14.27 -1.25 23.52
N CYS A 236 15.48 -0.82 23.07
CA CYS A 236 15.92 -1.04 21.70
C CYS A 236 16.17 -2.52 21.45
N GLY A 237 15.23 -3.18 20.78
CA GLY A 237 15.32 -4.57 20.38
C GLY A 237 15.99 -4.73 19.02
N GLY A 238 15.43 -5.56 18.15
CA GLY A 238 15.90 -5.78 16.81
C GLY A 238 15.95 -7.24 16.40
N SER A 239 16.68 -7.51 15.33
CA SER A 239 16.77 -8.84 14.74
C SER A 239 17.65 -9.79 15.54
N SER A 240 17.21 -11.03 15.67
CA SER A 240 18.03 -12.11 16.22
C SER A 240 19.20 -12.53 15.32
N PHE A 241 19.25 -12.07 14.08
CA PHE A 241 20.40 -12.22 13.21
C PHE A 241 21.42 -11.14 13.56
N SER A 242 22.38 -11.48 14.42
CA SER A 242 23.39 -10.55 14.93
C SER A 242 24.57 -10.39 13.97
N LEU A 243 25.38 -9.37 14.24
CA LEU A 243 26.68 -9.22 13.63
C LEU A 243 27.62 -10.31 14.15
N GLY A 244 28.51 -10.82 13.30
CA GLY A 244 29.52 -11.83 13.70
C GLY A 244 29.02 -13.26 13.76
N MET A 245 27.74 -13.53 13.85
CA MET A 245 27.04 -14.81 13.99
C MET A 245 26.70 -15.11 15.44
N ASN A 246 25.52 -15.64 15.66
CA ASN A 246 25.17 -16.37 16.86
C ASN A 246 24.69 -17.79 16.50
N MET A 247 24.66 -18.66 17.47
CA MET A 247 24.28 -20.06 17.27
C MET A 247 23.74 -20.69 18.55
N TYR A 248 23.06 -21.82 18.41
CA TYR A 248 22.69 -22.70 19.51
C TYR A 248 23.73 -23.80 19.66
N ASP A 249 24.06 -24.14 20.89
CA ASP A 249 24.81 -25.37 21.22
C ASP A 249 23.81 -26.55 21.11
N GLY A 250 24.06 -27.47 20.20
CA GLY A 250 23.17 -28.63 19.98
C GLY A 250 23.12 -29.63 21.17
N ARG A 251 23.96 -29.44 22.17
CA ARG A 251 24.02 -30.31 23.35
C ARG A 251 23.04 -29.91 24.45
N ASP A 252 22.82 -28.62 24.64
CA ASP A 252 21.97 -28.10 25.73
C ASP A 252 21.05 -26.92 25.30
N PHE A 253 21.05 -26.58 24.01
CA PHE A 253 20.30 -25.46 23.42
C PHE A 253 20.66 -24.08 23.99
N SER A 254 21.80 -23.92 24.67
CA SER A 254 22.33 -22.63 25.04
C SER A 254 22.69 -21.85 23.79
N ARG A 255 22.37 -20.53 23.76
CA ARG A 255 22.66 -19.66 22.62
C ARG A 255 23.90 -18.82 22.94
N TYR A 256 24.79 -18.69 21.98
CA TYR A 256 26.03 -17.95 22.09
C TYR A 256 26.18 -16.97 20.94
N GLN A 257 26.75 -15.78 21.25
CA GLN A 257 27.16 -14.76 20.28
C GLN A 257 28.67 -14.83 20.07
N PHE A 258 29.09 -14.79 18.80
CA PHE A 258 30.51 -14.62 18.43
C PHE A 258 30.87 -13.13 18.41
N GLU A 259 31.86 -12.76 19.17
CA GLU A 259 32.43 -11.40 19.14
C GLU A 259 33.76 -11.39 18.40
N PRO A 260 34.08 -10.32 17.64
CA PRO A 260 35.41 -10.13 17.08
C PRO A 260 36.35 -9.63 18.17
N GLY A 261 37.54 -10.20 18.26
CA GLY A 261 38.59 -9.73 19.16
C GLY A 261 38.17 -9.70 20.62
N GLY A 262 37.37 -10.70 21.03
CA GLY A 262 36.64 -10.72 22.27
C GLY A 262 37.45 -10.21 23.44
N ASN A 263 37.03 -9.11 24.06
CA ASN A 263 37.52 -8.72 25.38
C ASN A 263 37.10 -9.77 26.42
N GLY A 264 37.33 -11.02 26.03
CA GLY A 264 37.09 -12.31 26.55
C GLY A 264 36.87 -12.38 28.03
N THR A 265 35.65 -12.18 28.40
CA THR A 265 35.26 -12.45 29.78
C THR A 265 34.50 -13.75 29.92
N SER A 266 34.12 -14.44 28.82
CA SER A 266 33.25 -15.57 28.93
C SER A 266 33.78 -16.89 28.41
N THR A 267 34.54 -16.90 27.28
CA THR A 267 35.21 -18.13 26.80
C THR A 267 36.55 -17.80 26.15
N PRO A 268 37.50 -18.79 26.08
CA PRO A 268 38.76 -18.62 25.39
C PRO A 268 38.67 -18.33 23.89
N GLU A 269 37.47 -18.42 23.32
CA GLU A 269 37.20 -18.37 21.87
C GLU A 269 36.40 -17.13 21.42
N GLY A 270 36.27 -16.12 22.32
CA GLY A 270 35.57 -14.88 21.97
C GLY A 270 34.06 -15.04 21.80
N MET A 271 33.45 -15.95 22.53
CA MET A 271 31.99 -16.11 22.61
C MET A 271 31.45 -15.70 23.97
N HIS A 272 30.23 -15.18 24.01
CA HIS A 272 29.49 -14.97 25.24
C HIS A 272 28.07 -15.55 25.14
N PRO A 273 27.42 -15.88 26.26
CA PRO A 273 26.02 -16.27 26.26
C PRO A 273 25.15 -15.15 25.62
N TRP A 274 24.24 -15.55 24.75
CA TRP A 274 23.34 -14.60 24.08
C TRP A 274 22.47 -13.83 25.06
N VAL A 275 22.48 -12.51 24.98
CA VAL A 275 21.60 -11.61 25.71
C VAL A 275 20.40 -11.25 24.82
N ASN A 276 19.21 -11.78 25.17
CA ASN A 276 18.03 -11.70 24.33
C ASN A 276 17.26 -10.38 24.44
N ALA A 277 17.26 -9.74 25.61
CA ALA A 277 16.43 -8.58 25.95
C ALA A 277 17.16 -7.58 26.85
N GLY A 278 16.62 -6.38 26.95
CA GLY A 278 17.17 -5.28 27.72
C GLY A 278 18.18 -4.42 26.96
N ASP A 279 18.68 -3.40 27.60
CA ASP A 279 19.50 -2.34 26.97
C ASP A 279 20.86 -2.83 26.42
N ASN A 280 21.35 -3.95 26.89
CA ASN A 280 22.63 -4.56 26.43
C ASN A 280 22.41 -5.85 25.66
N ASN A 281 21.29 -5.98 24.94
CA ASN A 281 21.00 -7.17 24.16
C ASN A 281 21.91 -7.31 22.92
N ASP A 282 22.04 -8.54 22.41
CA ASP A 282 22.88 -8.87 21.24
C ASP A 282 22.13 -8.73 19.91
N ARG A 283 20.93 -8.20 19.93
CA ARG A 283 20.10 -8.03 18.73
C ARG A 283 20.67 -6.96 17.81
N TYR A 284 20.40 -7.11 16.54
CA TYR A 284 20.86 -6.16 15.53
C TYR A 284 19.80 -5.09 15.27
N ASN A 285 20.14 -3.83 15.52
CA ASN A 285 19.31 -2.69 15.14
C ASN A 285 19.29 -2.52 13.61
N TYR A 286 18.21 -2.95 12.96
CA TYR A 286 18.02 -2.83 11.52
C TYR A 286 17.46 -1.48 11.08
N SER A 287 16.81 -0.75 11.98
CA SER A 287 16.20 0.56 11.71
C SER A 287 17.24 1.61 11.34
N ALA A 288 18.45 1.53 11.91
CA ALA A 288 19.53 2.46 11.64
C ALA A 288 19.87 2.65 10.15
N LEU A 289 19.59 1.66 9.31
CA LEU A 289 19.85 1.69 7.87
C LEU A 289 18.59 1.85 7.03
N SER A 290 17.41 1.65 7.61
CA SER A 290 16.13 1.72 6.91
C SER A 290 15.68 3.16 6.67
N TYR A 291 14.94 3.39 5.58
CA TYR A 291 14.31 4.69 5.35
C TYR A 291 12.97 4.78 6.10
N LEU A 292 12.70 5.95 6.66
CA LEU A 292 11.40 6.38 7.15
C LEU A 292 10.56 7.00 6.02
N SER A 293 11.21 7.76 5.13
CA SER A 293 10.64 8.21 3.87
C SER A 293 11.59 7.85 2.73
N THR A 294 11.07 7.18 1.71
CA THR A 294 11.88 6.67 0.60
C THR A 294 12.12 7.74 -0.46
N PRO A 295 13.35 7.86 -1.01
CA PRO A 295 13.62 8.81 -2.07
C PRO A 295 12.94 8.40 -3.38
N ALA A 296 12.49 9.39 -4.14
CA ALA A 296 11.87 9.19 -5.44
C ALA A 296 12.07 10.37 -6.38
N THR A 297 12.25 10.08 -7.67
CA THR A 297 12.29 11.09 -8.74
C THR A 297 11.24 10.75 -9.78
N ARG A 298 10.49 11.75 -10.27
CA ARG A 298 9.46 11.59 -11.31
C ARG A 298 9.60 12.63 -12.41
N TYR A 299 9.37 12.19 -13.63
CA TYR A 299 9.18 13.04 -14.81
C TYR A 299 7.84 12.70 -15.42
N ASN A 300 7.04 13.70 -15.73
CA ASN A 300 5.76 13.49 -16.38
C ASN A 300 5.52 14.47 -17.52
N ILE A 301 4.76 14.01 -18.48
CA ILE A 301 4.21 14.83 -19.57
C ILE A 301 2.77 14.41 -19.80
N SER A 302 1.89 15.38 -19.93
CA SER A 302 0.52 15.13 -20.38
C SER A 302 0.13 16.09 -21.49
N VAL A 303 -0.68 15.61 -22.41
CA VAL A 303 -1.24 16.35 -23.51
C VAL A 303 -2.73 16.06 -23.60
N LEU A 304 -3.55 17.08 -23.41
CA LEU A 304 -5.00 16.98 -23.52
C LEU A 304 -5.45 17.91 -24.64
N GLY A 305 -6.29 17.46 -25.54
CA GLY A 305 -6.80 18.27 -26.63
C GLY A 305 -8.20 17.88 -27.03
N ASN A 306 -8.98 18.87 -27.41
CA ASN A 306 -10.26 18.72 -28.06
C ASN A 306 -10.32 19.53 -29.36
N TYR A 307 -11.12 19.10 -30.31
CA TYR A 307 -11.29 19.75 -31.57
C TYR A 307 -12.71 19.55 -32.14
N GLU A 308 -13.44 20.63 -32.35
CA GLU A 308 -14.76 20.65 -32.99
C GLU A 308 -14.65 20.39 -34.49
N ILE A 309 -15.01 19.20 -34.92
CA ILE A 309 -15.06 18.83 -36.34
C ILE A 309 -16.25 19.49 -37.01
N SER A 310 -17.38 19.55 -36.31
CA SER A 310 -18.62 20.23 -36.71
C SER A 310 -19.41 20.61 -35.45
N ASP A 311 -20.45 21.40 -35.59
CA ASP A 311 -21.32 21.84 -34.48
C ASP A 311 -21.85 20.69 -33.60
N ASN A 312 -21.85 19.47 -34.11
CA ASN A 312 -22.40 18.29 -33.41
C ASN A 312 -21.39 17.16 -33.17
N VAL A 313 -20.13 17.33 -33.53
CA VAL A 313 -19.09 16.30 -33.38
C VAL A 313 -17.78 16.94 -32.98
N SER A 314 -17.25 16.50 -31.85
CA SER A 314 -15.92 16.87 -31.36
C SER A 314 -15.04 15.63 -31.29
N PHE A 315 -13.76 15.80 -31.57
CA PHE A 315 -12.70 14.85 -31.34
C PHE A 315 -11.98 15.22 -30.04
N PHE A 316 -11.65 14.26 -29.21
CA PHE A 316 -10.80 14.49 -28.04
C PHE A 316 -9.65 13.47 -28.00
N SER A 317 -8.53 13.87 -27.40
CA SER A 317 -7.41 12.97 -27.14
C SER A 317 -6.66 13.42 -25.89
N GLU A 318 -6.31 12.45 -25.05
CA GLU A 318 -5.61 12.62 -23.79
C GLU A 318 -4.47 11.61 -23.72
N ALA A 319 -3.26 12.09 -23.47
CA ALA A 319 -2.07 11.27 -23.35
C ALA A 319 -1.32 11.62 -22.05
N TYR A 320 -0.99 10.62 -21.26
CA TYR A 320 -0.26 10.74 -20.00
C TYR A 320 0.94 9.82 -20.05
N TYR A 321 2.12 10.34 -19.76
CA TYR A 321 3.33 9.56 -19.59
C TYR A 321 4.04 9.96 -18.31
N THR A 322 4.41 8.99 -17.48
CA THR A 322 5.19 9.19 -16.27
C THR A 322 6.32 8.17 -16.20
N ASN A 323 7.52 8.66 -15.91
CA ASN A 323 8.67 7.85 -15.47
C ASN A 323 8.90 8.13 -14.00
N ARG A 324 8.93 7.08 -13.16
CA ARG A 324 9.21 7.13 -11.73
C ARG A 324 10.40 6.25 -11.40
N SER A 325 11.35 6.80 -10.65
CA SER A 325 12.41 6.02 -9.98
C SER A 325 12.24 6.14 -8.47
N SER A 326 12.40 5.03 -7.74
CA SER A 326 12.34 5.01 -6.28
C SER A 326 13.36 4.02 -5.71
N VAL A 327 13.73 4.22 -4.45
CA VAL A 327 14.71 3.37 -3.76
C VAL A 327 14.23 3.07 -2.35
N GLN A 328 14.27 1.79 -1.95
CA GLN A 328 14.15 1.36 -0.56
C GLN A 328 15.49 0.80 -0.09
N GLN A 329 15.79 0.93 1.18
CA GLN A 329 17.00 0.39 1.78
C GLN A 329 16.66 -0.36 3.05
N MET A 330 17.17 -1.57 3.16
CA MET A 330 17.03 -2.44 4.32
C MET A 330 18.38 -2.89 4.85
N ALA A 331 18.38 -3.37 6.08
CA ALA A 331 19.54 -4.02 6.67
C ALA A 331 20.17 -5.08 5.76
N PRO A 332 21.47 -5.38 5.89
CA PRO A 332 22.14 -6.44 5.14
C PRO A 332 21.41 -7.77 5.23
N GLN A 333 21.59 -8.63 4.22
CA GLN A 333 20.90 -9.91 4.14
C GLN A 333 21.15 -10.76 5.39
N PRO A 334 20.10 -11.26 6.08
CA PRO A 334 20.25 -12.30 7.09
C PRO A 334 20.45 -13.65 6.41
N VAL A 335 21.25 -14.53 7.01
CA VAL A 335 21.42 -15.91 6.58
C VAL A 335 21.39 -16.84 7.77
N TYR A 336 20.75 -18.01 7.65
CA TYR A 336 20.75 -19.03 8.67
C TYR A 336 20.67 -20.44 8.04
N TYR A 337 20.93 -21.46 8.87
CA TYR A 337 20.74 -22.86 8.52
C TYR A 337 19.24 -23.15 8.39
N GLY A 338 18.84 -23.84 7.34
CA GLY A 338 17.45 -24.16 7.06
C GLY A 338 16.70 -23.16 6.15
N TYR A 339 17.36 -22.10 5.73
CA TYR A 339 16.80 -21.17 4.73
C TYR A 339 17.16 -21.64 3.34
N GLY A 340 16.18 -22.05 2.60
CA GLY A 340 16.32 -22.27 1.19
C GLY A 340 15.32 -23.26 0.64
N ALA A 341 14.52 -22.83 -0.31
CA ALA A 341 13.85 -23.72 -1.23
C ALA A 341 14.91 -24.68 -1.81
N ASN A 342 14.70 -25.97 -1.68
CA ASN A 342 15.57 -27.04 -2.17
C ASN A 342 16.71 -27.51 -1.25
N GLY A 343 16.65 -27.32 0.06
CA GLY A 343 17.63 -27.88 1.02
C GLY A 343 19.04 -27.28 0.87
N LYS A 344 19.11 -25.99 0.52
CA LYS A 344 20.38 -25.26 0.41
C LYS A 344 20.76 -24.65 1.75
N ASP A 345 20.90 -25.51 2.72
CA ASP A 345 21.31 -25.16 4.06
C ASP A 345 22.82 -24.91 4.07
N TRP A 346 23.24 -23.66 4.30
CA TRP A 346 24.64 -23.42 4.54
C TRP A 346 24.95 -23.74 6.02
N MET A 347 25.86 -24.60 6.25
CA MET A 347 26.41 -24.87 7.58
C MET A 347 27.90 -25.16 7.45
N PRO A 348 28.76 -24.42 8.16
CA PRO A 348 30.15 -24.76 8.23
C PRO A 348 30.31 -26.15 8.86
N SER A 349 31.05 -27.03 8.20
CA SER A 349 31.34 -28.33 8.77
C SER A 349 32.07 -28.18 10.12
N GLN A 350 31.65 -28.89 11.13
CA GLN A 350 32.34 -28.90 12.42
C GLN A 350 33.67 -29.65 12.38
N ASN A 351 33.93 -30.38 11.29
CA ASN A 351 35.21 -31.06 11.10
C ASN A 351 36.27 -30.09 10.54
N PRO A 352 37.36 -29.78 11.29
CA PRO A 352 38.42 -28.92 10.81
C PRO A 352 39.13 -29.42 9.55
N GLU A 353 39.03 -30.72 9.20
CA GLU A 353 39.59 -31.28 7.96
C GLU A 353 38.74 -30.89 6.73
N VAL A 354 37.44 -30.56 6.92
CA VAL A 354 36.51 -30.15 5.88
C VAL A 354 36.41 -28.64 5.84
N TYR A 355 36.25 -28.00 7.01
CA TYR A 355 36.18 -26.55 7.16
C TYR A 355 37.29 -26.06 8.10
N PRO A 356 38.48 -25.68 7.56
CA PRO A 356 39.67 -25.45 8.39
C PRO A 356 39.53 -24.32 9.41
N PHE A 357 38.67 -23.34 9.19
CA PHE A 357 38.39 -22.27 10.16
C PHE A 357 37.79 -22.78 11.45
N MET A 358 37.14 -23.95 11.46
CA MET A 358 36.66 -24.58 12.67
C MET A 358 37.79 -24.94 13.65
N GLY A 359 39.01 -25.17 13.16
CA GLY A 359 40.20 -25.38 13.99
C GLY A 359 40.60 -24.21 14.88
N LEU A 360 40.07 -23.00 14.59
CA LEU A 360 40.23 -21.81 15.42
C LEU A 360 39.33 -21.85 16.68
N TYR A 361 38.36 -22.76 16.71
CA TYR A 361 37.33 -22.89 17.74
C TYR A 361 37.30 -24.33 18.29
N PRO A 362 38.34 -24.77 19.03
CA PRO A 362 38.50 -26.17 19.41
C PRO A 362 37.39 -26.71 20.31
N THR A 363 36.69 -25.88 21.09
CA THR A 363 35.55 -26.34 21.91
C THR A 363 34.31 -26.66 21.05
N LEU A 364 34.22 -26.11 19.83
CA LEU A 364 33.16 -26.39 18.86
C LEU A 364 33.55 -27.50 17.89
N ALA A 365 34.86 -27.82 17.79
CA ALA A 365 35.42 -28.80 16.85
C ALA A 365 35.47 -30.22 17.46
N THR A 366 34.40 -30.68 18.14
CA THR A 366 34.34 -32.02 18.72
C THR A 366 33.84 -33.01 17.66
N PRO A 367 34.64 -33.90 17.11
CA PRO A 367 34.20 -34.86 16.11
C PRO A 367 33.10 -35.80 16.64
N GLY A 368 31.98 -35.79 15.95
CA GLY A 368 30.85 -36.69 16.24
C GLY A 368 29.80 -36.16 17.22
N GLU A 369 29.91 -34.91 17.66
CA GLU A 369 28.88 -34.19 18.41
C GLU A 369 28.37 -33.01 17.61
N ASP A 370 27.05 -32.84 17.45
CA ASP A 370 26.44 -31.67 16.81
C ASP A 370 26.44 -30.49 17.79
N VAL A 371 27.61 -29.87 17.95
CA VAL A 371 27.79 -28.72 18.86
C VAL A 371 27.24 -27.43 18.29
N LEU A 372 27.41 -27.24 17.00
CA LEU A 372 26.88 -26.10 16.25
C LEU A 372 25.48 -26.42 15.70
N SER A 373 24.48 -25.73 16.17
CA SER A 373 23.15 -25.78 15.54
C SER A 373 22.60 -24.38 15.27
N TYR A 374 21.87 -24.24 14.19
CA TYR A 374 21.17 -23.00 13.78
C TYR A 374 22.03 -21.73 13.83
N PRO A 375 23.15 -21.63 13.06
CA PRO A 375 23.91 -20.39 12.96
C PRO A 375 23.06 -19.30 12.31
N LEU A 376 23.00 -18.14 12.96
CA LEU A 376 22.26 -16.95 12.53
C LEU A 376 23.24 -15.80 12.32
N ARG A 377 23.32 -15.23 11.13
CA ARG A 377 24.28 -14.17 10.83
C ARG A 377 23.67 -13.06 9.98
N ARG A 378 23.96 -11.82 10.34
CA ARG A 378 23.74 -10.62 9.50
C ARG A 378 24.99 -10.37 8.66
N MET A 379 24.84 -10.39 7.35
CA MET A 379 25.97 -10.27 6.38
C MET A 379 26.29 -8.81 6.07
N GLN A 380 26.73 -8.06 7.10
CA GLN A 380 26.99 -6.62 6.96
C GLN A 380 28.12 -6.31 5.96
N GLU A 381 29.07 -7.22 5.76
CA GLU A 381 30.20 -7.05 4.84
C GLU A 381 29.76 -7.06 3.36
N VAL A 382 28.60 -7.64 3.06
CA VAL A 382 27.95 -7.59 1.75
C VAL A 382 27.32 -6.22 1.49
N GLY A 383 26.93 -5.51 2.54
CA GLY A 383 26.28 -4.21 2.49
C GLY A 383 24.76 -4.26 2.67
N PRO A 384 24.11 -3.11 2.83
CA PRO A 384 22.66 -3.03 2.93
C PRO A 384 21.99 -3.52 1.65
N ARG A 385 20.81 -4.15 1.77
CA ARG A 385 19.98 -4.48 0.62
C ARG A 385 19.36 -3.19 0.08
N ILE A 386 19.51 -2.96 -1.23
CA ILE A 386 19.00 -1.77 -1.90
C ILE A 386 18.07 -2.23 -3.01
N PHE A 387 16.83 -1.75 -2.98
CA PHE A 387 15.79 -2.04 -3.96
C PHE A 387 15.56 -0.79 -4.79
N GLU A 388 15.85 -0.87 -6.08
CA GLU A 388 15.66 0.23 -7.02
C GLU A 388 14.55 -0.15 -8.00
N GLN A 389 13.55 0.71 -8.14
CA GLN A 389 12.49 0.56 -9.11
C GLN A 389 12.56 1.65 -10.15
N GLU A 390 12.31 1.29 -11.40
CA GLU A 390 12.08 2.20 -12.50
C GLU A 390 10.76 1.81 -13.17
N VAL A 391 9.76 2.69 -13.07
CA VAL A 391 8.39 2.48 -13.56
C VAL A 391 8.08 3.46 -14.65
N ASN A 392 7.58 2.97 -15.79
CA ASN A 392 7.15 3.76 -16.93
C ASN A 392 5.68 3.46 -17.21
N THR A 393 4.83 4.48 -17.12
CA THR A 393 3.40 4.36 -17.36
C THR A 393 2.96 5.29 -18.49
N LEU A 394 2.25 4.73 -19.46
CA LEU A 394 1.63 5.44 -20.56
C LEU A 394 0.14 5.14 -20.58
N GLN A 395 -0.70 6.17 -20.65
CA GLN A 395 -2.12 6.02 -20.98
C GLN A 395 -2.49 6.99 -22.09
N LEU A 396 -3.15 6.49 -23.13
CA LEU A 396 -3.69 7.24 -24.25
C LEU A 396 -5.17 6.96 -24.36
N THR A 397 -5.99 8.00 -24.24
CA THR A 397 -7.43 7.93 -24.52
C THR A 397 -7.75 8.83 -25.70
N THR A 398 -8.49 8.32 -26.66
CA THR A 398 -8.92 9.09 -27.82
C THR A 398 -10.35 8.73 -28.20
N GLY A 399 -11.10 9.67 -28.74
CA GLY A 399 -12.48 9.40 -29.06
C GLY A 399 -13.20 10.55 -29.75
N PHE A 400 -14.48 10.32 -29.94
CA PHE A 400 -15.40 11.29 -30.49
C PHE A 400 -16.59 11.43 -29.54
N GLU A 401 -17.10 12.63 -29.42
CA GLU A 401 -18.31 12.95 -28.69
C GLU A 401 -19.16 13.94 -29.48
N GLY A 402 -20.43 13.99 -29.15
CA GLY A 402 -21.29 14.92 -29.87
C GLY A 402 -22.77 14.83 -29.52
N MET A 403 -23.61 15.43 -30.35
CA MET A 403 -25.07 15.44 -30.23
C MET A 403 -25.74 14.85 -31.45
N ILE A 404 -26.76 14.01 -31.22
CA ILE A 404 -27.69 13.54 -32.27
C ILE A 404 -29.10 13.95 -31.84
N GLY A 405 -29.61 15.06 -32.39
CA GLY A 405 -30.82 15.72 -31.88
C GLY A 405 -30.57 16.20 -30.46
N ASP A 406 -31.38 15.72 -29.51
CA ASP A 406 -31.27 16.08 -28.08
C ASP A 406 -30.44 15.10 -27.29
N TYR A 407 -29.83 14.07 -27.91
CA TYR A 407 -29.03 13.02 -27.26
C TYR A 407 -27.55 13.31 -27.40
N SER A 408 -26.85 13.26 -26.26
CA SER A 408 -25.39 13.24 -26.19
C SER A 408 -24.86 11.85 -26.44
N TRP A 409 -23.78 11.69 -27.17
CA TRP A 409 -23.11 10.42 -27.39
C TRP A 409 -21.60 10.59 -27.27
N ASP A 410 -20.92 9.50 -26.87
CA ASP A 410 -19.47 9.40 -26.94
C ASP A 410 -19.04 7.99 -27.35
N VAL A 411 -17.89 7.91 -28.01
CA VAL A 411 -17.17 6.66 -28.33
C VAL A 411 -15.72 6.92 -28.04
N PHE A 412 -15.10 6.04 -27.25
CA PHE A 412 -13.69 6.19 -26.89
C PHE A 412 -12.92 4.87 -26.97
N TYR A 413 -11.63 5.00 -27.13
CA TYR A 413 -10.66 3.92 -26.97
C TYR A 413 -9.54 4.39 -26.06
N THR A 414 -9.24 3.59 -25.01
CA THR A 414 -8.11 3.81 -24.10
C THR A 414 -7.11 2.68 -24.27
N TYR A 415 -5.86 3.03 -24.47
CA TYR A 415 -4.71 2.16 -24.39
C TYR A 415 -3.88 2.57 -23.17
N GLY A 416 -3.66 1.64 -22.27
CA GLY A 416 -2.81 1.83 -21.10
C GLY A 416 -1.68 0.80 -21.07
N ARG A 417 -0.47 1.22 -20.72
CA ARG A 417 0.67 0.31 -20.55
C ARG A 417 1.57 0.80 -19.43
N ASN A 418 1.91 -0.13 -18.54
CA ASN A 418 2.91 0.07 -17.50
C ASN A 418 4.03 -0.96 -17.65
N THR A 419 5.27 -0.55 -17.43
CA THR A 419 6.44 -1.44 -17.38
C THR A 419 7.32 -1.04 -16.22
N ALA A 420 7.82 -2.02 -15.49
CA ALA A 420 8.70 -1.80 -14.34
C ALA A 420 9.94 -2.69 -14.42
N ILE A 421 11.04 -2.17 -13.91
CA ILE A 421 12.29 -2.88 -13.66
C ILE A 421 12.57 -2.76 -12.18
N ASP A 422 12.69 -3.91 -11.50
CA ASP A 422 13.08 -4.02 -10.10
C ASP A 422 14.50 -4.54 -10.01
N LYS A 423 15.38 -3.83 -9.29
CA LYS A 423 16.76 -4.24 -9.03
C LYS A 423 16.99 -4.34 -7.54
N SER A 424 17.41 -5.51 -7.08
CA SER A 424 17.78 -5.73 -5.69
C SER A 424 19.28 -5.97 -5.60
N LYS A 425 20.02 -5.03 -5.04
CA LYS A 425 21.47 -5.08 -4.87
C LYS A 425 21.85 -5.70 -3.53
N ASN A 426 23.07 -6.26 -3.50
CA ASN A 426 23.67 -6.87 -2.31
C ASN A 426 22.91 -8.13 -1.82
N TYR A 427 22.31 -8.85 -2.75
CA TYR A 427 21.78 -10.19 -2.50
C TYR A 427 22.90 -11.23 -2.44
N ILE A 428 22.67 -12.34 -1.77
CA ILE A 428 23.63 -13.41 -1.57
C ILE A 428 23.27 -14.63 -2.42
N ASN A 429 24.24 -15.10 -3.19
CA ASN A 429 24.14 -16.36 -3.91
C ASN A 429 24.49 -17.53 -2.96
N MET A 430 23.46 -18.28 -2.55
CA MET A 430 23.58 -19.35 -1.57
C MET A 430 24.40 -20.53 -2.09
N ASP A 431 24.40 -20.83 -3.40
CA ASP A 431 25.24 -21.87 -3.99
C ASP A 431 26.72 -21.54 -3.85
N LYS A 432 27.10 -20.28 -4.04
CA LYS A 432 28.49 -19.83 -3.82
C LYS A 432 28.83 -19.84 -2.34
N MET A 433 27.91 -19.43 -1.48
CA MET A 433 28.09 -19.45 -0.03
C MET A 433 28.30 -20.89 0.48
N ASN A 434 27.45 -21.84 0.05
CA ASN A 434 27.59 -23.25 0.40
C ASN A 434 28.93 -23.84 -0.05
N ARG A 435 29.34 -23.58 -1.30
CA ARG A 435 30.64 -24.04 -1.78
C ARG A 435 31.80 -23.47 -0.97
N SER A 436 31.69 -22.24 -0.49
CA SER A 436 32.75 -21.57 0.27
C SER A 436 32.98 -22.12 1.70
N VAL A 437 32.09 -22.95 2.22
CA VAL A 437 32.24 -23.63 3.53
C VAL A 437 32.60 -25.11 3.41
N GLU A 438 32.62 -25.67 2.18
CA GLU A 438 32.94 -27.08 1.93
C GLU A 438 33.92 -27.23 0.75
N GLN A 439 33.41 -27.22 -0.47
CA GLN A 439 34.16 -27.57 -1.69
C GLN A 439 35.37 -26.69 -1.94
N ASN A 440 35.26 -25.40 -1.67
CA ASN A 440 36.37 -24.44 -1.86
C ASN A 440 37.41 -24.53 -0.74
N CYS A 441 37.12 -25.27 0.33
CA CYS A 441 38.01 -25.44 1.47
C CYS A 441 38.99 -26.62 1.31
N GLU A 442 38.85 -27.43 0.26
CA GLU A 442 39.72 -28.56 0.01
C GLU A 442 41.17 -28.07 -0.23
N GLY A 443 42.12 -28.58 0.56
CA GLY A 443 43.54 -28.18 0.49
C GLY A 443 43.89 -26.85 1.16
N VAL A 444 42.92 -26.16 1.75
CA VAL A 444 43.16 -24.94 2.53
C VAL A 444 43.63 -25.30 3.92
N THR A 445 44.60 -24.57 4.44
CA THR A 445 45.13 -24.74 5.81
C THR A 445 45.02 -23.41 6.55
N VAL A 446 44.45 -23.47 7.75
CA VAL A 446 44.30 -22.33 8.66
C VAL A 446 45.13 -22.61 9.92
N THR A 447 45.96 -21.67 10.33
CA THR A 447 46.82 -21.78 11.52
C THR A 447 46.75 -20.50 12.36
N GLY A 448 46.76 -20.62 13.68
CA GLY A 448 46.68 -19.48 14.61
C GLY A 448 45.53 -19.59 15.60
N THR A 449 45.02 -18.46 16.03
CA THR A 449 43.86 -18.32 16.93
C THR A 449 42.77 -17.51 16.22
N HIS A 450 41.56 -17.49 16.72
CA HIS A 450 40.41 -16.74 16.13
C HIS A 450 40.74 -15.25 15.94
N ASP A 451 41.61 -14.63 16.78
CA ASP A 451 42.00 -13.23 16.68
C ASP A 451 43.17 -12.98 15.75
N ASN A 452 43.99 -14.02 15.50
CA ASN A 452 45.21 -13.89 14.67
C ASN A 452 45.52 -15.21 13.97
N TYR A 453 45.04 -15.35 12.75
CA TYR A 453 45.24 -16.56 11.96
C TYR A 453 45.83 -16.22 10.58
N SER A 454 46.41 -17.23 9.98
CA SER A 454 46.88 -17.22 8.61
C SER A 454 46.26 -18.33 7.77
N VAL A 455 45.90 -18.04 6.53
CA VAL A 455 45.29 -18.97 5.58
C VAL A 455 46.29 -19.25 4.45
N GLN A 456 46.52 -20.52 4.14
CA GLN A 456 47.36 -20.98 3.05
C GLN A 456 46.56 -21.86 2.10
N GLY A 457 46.83 -21.78 0.81
CA GLY A 457 46.17 -22.59 -0.21
C GLY A 457 44.78 -22.08 -0.65
N ASN A 458 44.32 -20.94 -0.11
CA ASN A 458 43.03 -20.38 -0.49
C ASN A 458 43.07 -19.80 -1.92
N ASP A 459 42.07 -20.16 -2.74
CA ASP A 459 41.92 -19.63 -4.10
C ASP A 459 41.00 -18.38 -4.09
N ALA A 460 41.55 -17.24 -4.50
CA ALA A 460 40.76 -15.99 -4.54
C ALA A 460 39.57 -16.01 -5.51
N ALA A 461 39.55 -16.89 -6.50
CA ALA A 461 38.45 -17.05 -7.44
C ALA A 461 37.33 -17.95 -6.88
N ASN A 462 37.69 -18.89 -5.97
CA ASN A 462 36.75 -19.78 -5.28
C ASN A 462 37.16 -19.87 -3.81
N PRO A 463 36.90 -18.82 -3.01
CA PRO A 463 37.43 -18.75 -1.64
C PRO A 463 36.74 -19.72 -0.68
N CYS A 464 37.55 -20.32 0.20
CA CYS A 464 37.08 -20.83 1.48
C CYS A 464 36.95 -19.63 2.41
N ILE A 465 35.75 -19.39 2.91
CA ILE A 465 35.39 -18.15 3.61
C ILE A 465 35.17 -18.42 5.10
N ASN A 466 35.74 -17.58 5.96
CA ASN A 466 35.41 -17.59 7.39
C ASN A 466 34.16 -16.76 7.65
N TYR A 467 33.08 -17.39 8.14
CA TYR A 467 31.82 -16.72 8.53
C TYR A 467 31.72 -16.48 10.04
N MET A 468 32.65 -16.93 10.84
CA MET A 468 32.62 -16.84 12.30
C MET A 468 33.32 -15.55 12.77
N GLY A 469 32.58 -14.68 13.40
CA GLY A 469 33.05 -13.38 13.91
C GLY A 469 32.77 -12.19 13.00
N LEU A 470 32.70 -11.00 13.60
CA LEU A 470 32.50 -9.74 12.91
C LEU A 470 33.76 -9.40 12.09
N GLY A 471 33.61 -9.00 10.82
CA GLY A 471 34.73 -8.68 9.93
C GLY A 471 35.52 -9.90 9.45
N ALA A 472 35.08 -11.13 9.74
CA ALA A 472 35.71 -12.35 9.27
C ALA A 472 35.59 -12.52 7.74
N VAL A 473 34.52 -12.02 7.15
CA VAL A 473 34.31 -12.00 5.69
C VAL A 473 35.03 -10.80 5.10
N SER A 474 36.04 -11.02 4.25
CA SER A 474 36.73 -9.92 3.59
C SER A 474 35.89 -9.29 2.48
N ALA A 475 36.25 -8.09 2.02
CA ALA A 475 35.57 -7.44 0.90
C ALA A 475 35.58 -8.30 -0.39
N THR A 476 36.68 -9.02 -0.64
CA THR A 476 36.81 -9.95 -1.79
C THR A 476 35.87 -11.16 -1.63
N ASP A 477 35.73 -11.68 -0.43
CA ASP A 477 34.86 -12.80 -0.12
C ASP A 477 33.35 -12.37 -0.26
N ALA A 478 33.04 -11.18 0.24
CA ALA A 478 31.72 -10.59 0.08
C ALA A 478 31.37 -10.39 -1.41
N ASP A 479 32.32 -9.92 -2.24
CA ASP A 479 32.14 -9.78 -3.69
C ASP A 479 31.96 -11.14 -4.39
N TYR A 480 32.55 -12.21 -3.89
CA TYR A 480 32.36 -13.55 -4.45
C TYR A 480 30.93 -14.06 -4.30
N ILE A 481 30.31 -13.84 -3.13
CA ILE A 481 28.95 -14.34 -2.84
C ILE A 481 27.85 -13.36 -3.25
N ARG A 482 28.15 -12.07 -3.42
CA ARG A 482 27.22 -11.02 -3.76
C ARG A 482 26.75 -11.08 -5.22
N TYR A 483 25.46 -10.74 -5.46
CA TYR A 483 24.92 -10.51 -6.79
C TYR A 483 23.84 -9.43 -6.76
N THR A 484 23.46 -8.97 -7.95
CA THR A 484 22.31 -8.10 -8.13
C THR A 484 21.20 -8.91 -8.79
N ASP A 485 20.04 -8.93 -8.16
CA ASP A 485 18.81 -9.50 -8.67
C ASP A 485 18.10 -8.46 -9.55
N GLN A 486 17.53 -8.87 -10.70
CA GLN A 486 16.80 -7.98 -11.57
C GLN A 486 15.58 -8.66 -12.20
N GLY A 487 14.41 -8.23 -11.77
CA GLY A 487 13.12 -8.61 -12.35
C GLY A 487 12.57 -7.55 -13.30
N THR A 488 11.60 -7.96 -14.13
CA THR A 488 10.81 -7.08 -14.98
C THR A 488 9.34 -7.43 -14.85
N SER A 489 8.47 -6.41 -14.88
CA SER A 489 7.03 -6.62 -14.80
C SER A 489 6.28 -5.59 -15.65
N GLY A 490 5.01 -5.83 -15.89
CA GLY A 490 4.18 -4.87 -16.60
C GLY A 490 2.72 -5.27 -16.67
N THR A 491 1.90 -4.27 -17.00
CA THR A 491 0.46 -4.40 -17.26
C THR A 491 0.10 -3.71 -18.55
N GLU A 492 -0.92 -4.19 -19.24
CA GLU A 492 -1.46 -3.59 -20.46
C GLU A 492 -2.98 -3.63 -20.42
N MET A 493 -3.65 -2.57 -20.88
CA MET A 493 -5.10 -2.43 -20.91
C MET A 493 -5.53 -1.87 -22.27
N HIS A 494 -6.52 -2.52 -22.87
CA HIS A 494 -7.30 -2.03 -24.00
C HIS A 494 -8.75 -1.87 -23.56
N HIS A 495 -9.31 -0.67 -23.71
CA HIS A 495 -10.68 -0.40 -23.29
C HIS A 495 -11.41 0.42 -24.36
N LEU A 496 -12.43 -0.15 -24.94
CA LEU A 496 -13.33 0.47 -25.93
C LEU A 496 -14.68 0.67 -25.29
N GLY A 497 -15.23 1.89 -25.39
CA GLY A 497 -16.56 2.19 -24.88
C GLY A 497 -17.37 3.07 -25.82
N ALA A 498 -18.70 2.93 -25.75
CA ALA A 498 -19.65 3.78 -26.45
C ALA A 498 -20.89 4.01 -25.57
N ALA A 499 -21.35 5.25 -25.49
CA ALA A 499 -22.49 5.63 -24.70
C ALA A 499 -23.42 6.63 -25.40
N VAL A 500 -24.67 6.62 -24.99
CA VAL A 500 -25.68 7.62 -25.37
C VAL A 500 -26.43 8.03 -24.10
N SER A 501 -26.63 9.33 -23.89
CA SER A 501 -27.39 9.87 -22.78
C SER A 501 -28.27 11.05 -23.21
N GLY A 502 -29.34 11.34 -22.44
CA GLY A 502 -30.20 12.47 -22.70
C GLY A 502 -31.56 12.35 -22.04
N ASP A 503 -32.48 13.13 -22.52
CA ASP A 503 -33.84 13.24 -22.01
C ASP A 503 -34.79 12.31 -22.78
N LEU A 504 -35.52 11.41 -22.07
CA LEU A 504 -36.46 10.48 -22.70
C LEU A 504 -37.84 11.10 -22.91
N PHE A 505 -38.46 11.56 -21.84
CA PHE A 505 -39.80 12.20 -21.85
C PHE A 505 -40.00 12.98 -20.56
N THR A 506 -41.00 13.88 -20.58
CA THR A 506 -41.32 14.71 -19.42
C THR A 506 -42.50 14.15 -18.66
N LEU A 507 -42.32 13.89 -17.35
CA LEU A 507 -43.35 13.59 -16.38
C LEU A 507 -43.88 14.89 -15.75
N PRO A 508 -45.01 14.85 -15.02
CA PRO A 508 -45.49 16.03 -14.27
C PRO A 508 -44.49 16.59 -13.27
N ALA A 509 -43.56 15.74 -12.79
CA ALA A 509 -42.54 16.09 -11.80
C ALA A 509 -41.21 16.54 -12.43
N GLY A 510 -41.02 16.38 -13.73
CA GLY A 510 -39.77 16.75 -14.42
C GLY A 510 -39.42 15.83 -15.59
N ILE A 511 -38.18 15.98 -16.08
CA ILE A 511 -37.68 15.25 -17.24
C ILE A 511 -37.06 13.93 -16.78
N VAL A 512 -37.39 12.82 -17.43
CA VAL A 512 -36.74 11.53 -17.22
C VAL A 512 -35.44 11.49 -18.02
N GLY A 513 -34.30 11.49 -17.33
CA GLY A 513 -32.98 11.35 -17.95
C GLY A 513 -32.57 9.88 -18.05
N PHE A 514 -31.74 9.53 -19.05
CA PHE A 514 -31.18 8.20 -19.21
C PHE A 514 -29.75 8.23 -19.71
N ALA A 515 -29.00 7.14 -19.44
CA ALA A 515 -27.78 6.79 -20.13
C ALA A 515 -27.77 5.29 -20.42
N VAL A 516 -27.21 4.91 -21.55
CA VAL A 516 -26.98 3.51 -21.94
C VAL A 516 -25.64 3.42 -22.65
N GLY A 517 -24.89 2.35 -22.35
CA GLY A 517 -23.60 2.15 -23.00
C GLY A 517 -23.17 0.71 -23.03
N VAL A 518 -22.14 0.48 -23.84
CA VAL A 518 -21.45 -0.80 -23.97
C VAL A 518 -19.94 -0.58 -23.84
N GLU A 519 -19.26 -1.50 -23.21
CA GLU A 519 -17.82 -1.45 -23.02
C GLU A 519 -17.20 -2.84 -23.29
N HIS A 520 -16.00 -2.82 -23.85
CA HIS A 520 -15.16 -4.02 -24.02
C HIS A 520 -13.78 -3.71 -23.46
N ARG A 521 -13.25 -4.55 -22.56
CA ARG A 521 -11.96 -4.34 -21.93
C ARG A 521 -11.16 -5.63 -21.93
N GLU A 522 -9.88 -5.51 -22.31
CA GLU A 522 -8.87 -6.57 -22.19
C GLU A 522 -7.76 -6.06 -21.26
N GLU A 523 -7.36 -6.88 -20.30
CA GLU A 523 -6.26 -6.59 -19.38
C GLU A 523 -5.28 -7.76 -19.34
N SER A 524 -4.00 -7.45 -19.44
CA SER A 524 -2.92 -8.43 -19.30
C SER A 524 -1.85 -7.94 -18.32
N ALA A 525 -1.19 -8.89 -17.67
CA ALA A 525 -0.08 -8.58 -16.78
C ALA A 525 0.98 -9.68 -16.80
N PHE A 526 2.21 -9.30 -16.53
CA PHE A 526 3.31 -10.25 -16.34
C PHE A 526 4.24 -9.79 -15.21
N ASN A 527 4.91 -10.77 -14.57
CA ASN A 527 6.02 -10.57 -13.66
C ASN A 527 7.08 -11.64 -13.94
N GLN A 528 8.25 -11.21 -14.38
CA GLN A 528 9.38 -12.08 -14.68
C GLN A 528 10.49 -11.81 -13.67
N PRO A 529 10.63 -12.61 -12.60
CA PRO A 529 11.72 -12.50 -11.63
C PRO A 529 13.05 -12.88 -12.28
N ASP A 530 14.15 -12.50 -11.61
CA ASP A 530 15.49 -12.94 -11.99
C ASP A 530 15.62 -14.47 -11.99
N ALA A 531 16.48 -15.01 -12.84
CA ALA A 531 16.67 -16.45 -12.98
C ALA A 531 17.20 -17.10 -11.67
N PHE A 532 18.02 -16.41 -10.88
CA PHE A 532 18.48 -16.91 -9.59
C PHE A 532 17.35 -16.94 -8.56
N THR A 533 16.49 -15.92 -8.55
CA THR A 533 15.29 -15.90 -7.70
C THR A 533 14.33 -17.01 -8.09
N ALA A 534 14.04 -17.17 -9.39
CA ALA A 534 13.18 -18.26 -9.88
C ALA A 534 13.74 -19.66 -9.57
N ALA A 535 15.05 -19.83 -9.59
CA ALA A 535 15.71 -21.09 -9.23
C ALA A 535 15.89 -21.28 -7.71
N GLY A 536 15.53 -20.31 -6.86
CA GLY A 536 15.76 -20.35 -5.41
C GLY A 536 17.25 -20.37 -5.04
N ILE A 537 18.11 -19.77 -5.84
CA ILE A 537 19.58 -19.71 -5.61
C ILE A 537 19.93 -18.54 -4.70
N GLY A 538 19.11 -17.49 -4.67
CA GLY A 538 19.28 -16.34 -3.79
C GLY A 538 18.93 -16.66 -2.33
N ALA A 539 19.42 -15.82 -1.42
CA ALA A 539 19.00 -15.87 0.00
C ALA A 539 17.61 -15.25 0.25
N GLY A 540 16.93 -14.78 -0.78
CA GLY A 540 15.52 -14.36 -0.73
C GLY A 540 14.56 -15.51 -1.09
N ASN A 541 13.25 -15.23 -0.99
CA ASN A 541 12.23 -16.19 -1.35
C ASN A 541 12.25 -16.51 -2.85
N ALA A 542 12.02 -17.78 -3.20
CA ALA A 542 11.85 -18.16 -4.60
C ALA A 542 10.51 -17.65 -5.13
N VAL A 543 10.50 -17.11 -6.33
CA VAL A 543 9.32 -16.58 -7.01
C VAL A 543 9.31 -17.07 -8.45
N GLN A 544 8.22 -17.74 -8.86
CA GLN A 544 8.05 -18.18 -10.25
C GLN A 544 7.42 -17.08 -11.10
N PRO A 545 7.67 -17.09 -12.43
CA PRO A 545 7.06 -16.13 -13.34
C PRO A 545 5.53 -16.15 -13.29
N THR A 546 4.92 -14.97 -13.42
CA THR A 546 3.49 -14.75 -13.60
C THR A 546 3.23 -14.22 -15.00
N ALA A 547 2.21 -14.70 -15.70
CA ALA A 547 1.68 -14.07 -16.91
C ALA A 547 0.25 -14.55 -17.17
N GLY A 548 -0.60 -13.64 -17.58
CA GLY A 548 -1.99 -13.94 -17.93
C GLY A 548 -2.73 -12.72 -18.49
N GLU A 549 -3.92 -12.98 -18.95
CA GLU A 549 -4.83 -11.98 -19.49
C GLU A 549 -6.28 -12.39 -19.22
N TYR A 550 -7.19 -11.44 -19.25
CA TYR A 550 -8.63 -11.65 -19.27
C TYR A 550 -9.33 -10.57 -20.08
N SER A 551 -10.57 -10.88 -20.53
CA SER A 551 -11.43 -9.93 -21.22
C SER A 551 -12.82 -9.89 -20.60
N VAL A 552 -13.50 -8.75 -20.77
CA VAL A 552 -14.87 -8.53 -20.33
C VAL A 552 -15.66 -7.72 -21.36
N ASP A 553 -16.89 -8.16 -21.61
CA ASP A 553 -17.93 -7.42 -22.34
C ASP A 553 -18.98 -6.93 -21.35
N GLU A 554 -19.30 -5.63 -21.39
CA GLU A 554 -20.21 -5.00 -20.42
C GLU A 554 -21.29 -4.18 -21.15
N MET A 555 -22.50 -4.19 -20.58
CA MET A 555 -23.58 -3.30 -20.98
C MET A 555 -24.20 -2.66 -19.74
N TYR A 556 -24.40 -1.35 -19.77
CA TYR A 556 -25.03 -0.66 -18.66
C TYR A 556 -26.18 0.24 -19.10
N PHE A 557 -27.10 0.45 -18.18
CA PHE A 557 -28.23 1.33 -18.30
C PHE A 557 -28.41 2.13 -17.00
N GLU A 558 -28.67 3.41 -17.12
CA GLU A 558 -28.97 4.30 -16.00
C GLU A 558 -30.19 5.16 -16.36
N MET A 559 -31.05 5.41 -15.39
CA MET A 559 -32.23 6.26 -15.53
C MET A 559 -32.51 7.05 -14.25
N ILE A 560 -32.83 8.31 -14.39
CA ILE A 560 -33.28 9.17 -13.30
C ILE A 560 -34.73 9.60 -13.58
N VAL A 561 -35.61 9.26 -12.63
CA VAL A 561 -37.04 9.45 -12.74
C VAL A 561 -37.51 10.43 -11.66
N PRO A 562 -37.88 11.66 -12.02
CA PRO A 562 -38.52 12.58 -11.09
C PRO A 562 -39.93 12.07 -10.75
N LEU A 563 -40.13 11.74 -9.44
CA LEU A 563 -41.37 11.16 -8.95
C LEU A 563 -42.36 12.24 -8.48
N LEU A 564 -41.88 13.25 -7.74
CA LEU A 564 -42.68 14.35 -7.20
C LEU A 564 -41.87 15.66 -7.35
N SER A 565 -42.62 16.75 -7.62
CA SER A 565 -42.06 18.10 -7.65
C SER A 565 -43.07 19.14 -7.20
N GLY A 566 -42.66 20.14 -6.42
CA GLY A 566 -43.48 21.28 -6.01
C GLY A 566 -44.66 20.97 -5.09
N VAL A 567 -44.65 19.85 -4.38
CA VAL A 567 -45.72 19.50 -3.43
C VAL A 567 -45.25 19.67 -1.97
N PRO A 568 -46.15 19.90 -1.02
CA PRO A 568 -45.77 20.08 0.40
C PRO A 568 -44.90 18.94 0.91
N PHE A 569 -43.74 19.24 1.52
CA PHE A 569 -42.71 18.32 2.02
C PHE A 569 -42.03 17.49 0.92
N ALA A 570 -42.23 17.80 -0.36
CA ALA A 570 -41.48 17.18 -1.47
C ALA A 570 -41.29 18.22 -2.59
N GLU A 571 -40.31 19.08 -2.39
CA GLU A 571 -39.91 20.04 -3.42
C GLU A 571 -39.42 19.31 -4.65
N GLN A 572 -38.62 18.25 -4.42
CA GLN A 572 -38.18 17.32 -5.47
C GLN A 572 -38.01 15.91 -4.85
N VAL A 573 -38.45 14.89 -5.56
CA VAL A 573 -38.16 13.49 -5.27
C VAL A 573 -37.75 12.80 -6.54
N ASP A 574 -36.53 12.33 -6.60
CA ASP A 574 -35.97 11.61 -7.73
C ASP A 574 -35.59 10.17 -7.36
N LEU A 575 -35.91 9.25 -8.26
CA LEU A 575 -35.48 7.85 -8.20
C LEU A 575 -34.40 7.62 -9.26
N GLU A 576 -33.26 7.18 -8.83
CA GLU A 576 -32.15 6.71 -9.69
C GLU A 576 -32.18 5.19 -9.78
N VAL A 577 -32.09 4.64 -10.99
CA VAL A 577 -32.02 3.22 -11.27
C VAL A 577 -30.86 2.98 -12.21
N ALA A 578 -29.91 2.13 -11.84
CA ALA A 578 -28.85 1.70 -12.73
C ALA A 578 -28.69 0.18 -12.69
N MET A 579 -28.26 -0.38 -13.80
CA MET A 579 -27.97 -1.80 -13.94
C MET A 579 -26.79 -1.96 -14.90
N ARG A 580 -25.87 -2.89 -14.59
CA ARG A 580 -24.79 -3.33 -15.44
C ARG A 580 -24.77 -4.85 -15.53
N ALA A 581 -24.79 -5.38 -16.73
CA ALA A 581 -24.53 -6.77 -17.01
C ALA A 581 -23.13 -6.91 -17.61
N PHE A 582 -22.41 -7.94 -17.21
CA PHE A 582 -21.04 -8.21 -17.66
C PHE A 582 -20.83 -9.70 -17.95
N ASP A 583 -19.87 -10.00 -18.84
CA ASP A 583 -19.45 -11.35 -19.21
C ASP A 583 -17.92 -11.41 -19.27
N TYR A 584 -17.31 -12.07 -18.27
CA TYR A 584 -15.86 -12.30 -18.18
C TYR A 584 -15.53 -13.67 -18.77
N ASP A 585 -14.46 -13.75 -19.52
CA ASP A 585 -13.96 -15.02 -20.09
C ASP A 585 -13.42 -15.99 -19.02
N THR A 586 -13.13 -15.51 -17.79
CA THR A 586 -12.57 -16.29 -16.69
C THR A 586 -13.62 -16.93 -15.79
N PHE A 587 -14.74 -16.26 -15.49
CA PHE A 587 -15.77 -16.76 -14.57
C PHE A 587 -17.21 -16.61 -15.09
N GLY A 588 -17.41 -16.03 -16.30
CA GLY A 588 -18.72 -15.93 -16.95
C GLY A 588 -19.50 -14.67 -16.61
N SER A 589 -20.83 -14.74 -16.80
CA SER A 589 -21.74 -13.59 -16.78
C SER A 589 -22.39 -13.40 -15.43
N ASP A 590 -22.57 -12.13 -15.01
CA ASP A 590 -23.37 -11.73 -13.86
C ASP A 590 -23.87 -10.29 -14.05
N ASP A 591 -24.58 -9.72 -13.05
CA ASP A 591 -25.09 -8.36 -13.10
C ASP A 591 -25.03 -7.64 -11.74
N THR A 592 -25.03 -6.31 -11.82
CA THR A 592 -25.11 -5.42 -10.64
C THR A 592 -26.16 -4.35 -10.85
N TYR A 593 -26.75 -3.88 -9.77
CA TYR A 593 -27.78 -2.84 -9.79
C TYR A 593 -27.54 -1.77 -8.72
N LYS A 594 -28.16 -0.59 -8.95
CA LYS A 594 -28.22 0.53 -8.00
C LYS A 594 -29.62 1.12 -8.00
N LEU A 595 -30.15 1.36 -6.81
CA LEU A 595 -31.38 2.11 -6.58
C LEU A 595 -31.04 3.28 -5.65
N GLY A 596 -31.15 4.51 -6.17
CA GLY A 596 -30.93 5.74 -5.43
C GLY A 596 -32.23 6.50 -5.24
N LEU A 597 -32.44 7.10 -4.08
CA LEU A 597 -33.57 8.00 -3.78
C LEU A 597 -32.99 9.32 -3.27
N THR A 598 -33.34 10.40 -3.92
CA THR A 598 -33.10 11.76 -3.44
C THR A 598 -34.45 12.41 -3.13
N TRP A 599 -34.64 12.85 -1.88
CA TRP A 599 -35.88 13.49 -1.41
C TRP A 599 -35.54 14.85 -0.80
N ARG A 600 -35.67 15.89 -1.62
CA ARG A 600 -35.63 17.28 -1.16
C ARG A 600 -36.97 17.68 -0.56
N MET A 601 -37.03 17.82 0.76
CA MET A 601 -38.23 18.16 1.48
C MET A 601 -38.60 19.64 1.31
N ASN A 602 -37.58 20.48 1.27
CA ASN A 602 -37.63 21.92 1.07
C ASN A 602 -36.20 22.42 0.77
N ASP A 603 -36.02 23.74 0.55
CA ASP A 603 -34.68 24.37 0.27
C ASP A 603 -33.61 24.09 1.32
N MET A 604 -33.97 23.62 2.52
CA MET A 604 -33.03 23.45 3.63
C MET A 604 -32.74 21.99 3.96
N VAL A 605 -33.58 21.02 3.58
CA VAL A 605 -33.47 19.64 4.05
C VAL A 605 -33.63 18.65 2.92
N MET A 606 -32.65 17.82 2.71
CA MET A 606 -32.67 16.72 1.76
C MET A 606 -32.28 15.39 2.44
N LEU A 607 -33.00 14.33 2.14
CA LEU A 607 -32.67 12.96 2.45
C LEU A 607 -32.19 12.27 1.18
N ARG A 608 -31.13 11.48 1.30
CA ARG A 608 -30.64 10.62 0.22
C ARG A 608 -30.45 9.20 0.71
N SER A 609 -30.64 8.22 -0.16
CA SER A 609 -30.39 6.81 0.16
C SER A 609 -30.02 6.04 -1.10
N VAL A 610 -29.09 5.12 -0.97
CA VAL A 610 -28.68 4.20 -2.04
C VAL A 610 -28.68 2.77 -1.52
N LEU A 611 -29.18 1.87 -2.34
CA LEU A 611 -29.05 0.43 -2.21
C LEU A 611 -28.40 -0.06 -3.50
N SER A 612 -27.25 -0.72 -3.42
CA SER A 612 -26.59 -1.23 -4.61
C SER A 612 -25.85 -2.53 -4.34
N THR A 613 -25.67 -3.30 -5.41
CA THR A 613 -24.70 -4.39 -5.45
C THR A 613 -23.43 -3.91 -6.16
N ALA A 614 -22.30 -4.42 -5.71
CA ALA A 614 -21.00 -4.16 -6.34
C ALA A 614 -20.23 -5.46 -6.47
N PHE A 615 -19.18 -5.47 -7.31
CA PHE A 615 -18.35 -6.65 -7.47
C PHE A 615 -16.90 -6.28 -7.76
N ARG A 616 -16.01 -7.26 -7.55
CA ARG A 616 -14.61 -7.20 -7.99
C ARG A 616 -14.23 -8.51 -8.69
N ALA A 617 -13.77 -8.42 -9.92
CA ALA A 617 -13.18 -9.53 -10.65
C ALA A 617 -11.80 -9.89 -10.06
N PRO A 618 -11.41 -11.17 -10.01
CA PRO A 618 -10.05 -11.54 -9.67
C PRO A 618 -9.05 -10.98 -10.67
N SER A 619 -7.93 -10.48 -10.17
CA SER A 619 -6.85 -9.93 -10.99
C SER A 619 -6.00 -11.02 -11.67
N VAL A 620 -5.22 -10.64 -12.69
CA VAL A 620 -4.25 -11.55 -13.34
C VAL A 620 -3.30 -12.18 -12.31
N GLY A 621 -2.86 -11.43 -11.31
CA GLY A 621 -1.98 -11.93 -10.25
C GLY A 621 -2.66 -12.96 -9.34
N GLU A 622 -3.95 -12.79 -9.04
CA GLU A 622 -4.73 -13.71 -8.22
C GLU A 622 -5.10 -14.99 -9.02
N LEU A 623 -5.37 -14.87 -10.32
CA LEU A 623 -5.70 -16.01 -11.18
C LEU A 623 -4.45 -16.82 -11.60
N PHE A 624 -3.43 -16.15 -12.09
CA PHE A 624 -2.30 -16.77 -12.79
C PHE A 624 -0.95 -16.57 -12.09
N GLY A 625 -0.96 -16.09 -10.83
CA GLY A 625 0.25 -15.84 -10.05
C GLY A 625 1.16 -17.06 -9.97
N GLY A 626 2.44 -16.88 -10.32
CA GLY A 626 3.45 -17.91 -10.15
C GLY A 626 3.63 -18.31 -8.69
N GLN A 627 4.03 -19.54 -8.42
CA GLN A 627 4.30 -19.97 -7.05
C GLN A 627 5.41 -19.15 -6.42
N SER A 628 5.23 -18.79 -5.16
CA SER A 628 6.19 -18.00 -4.38
C SER A 628 6.33 -18.60 -2.98
N ASP A 629 7.57 -18.67 -2.50
CA ASP A 629 7.84 -19.05 -1.12
C ASP A 629 7.43 -17.92 -0.15
N SER A 630 6.88 -18.31 0.97
CA SER A 630 6.62 -17.46 2.13
C SER A 630 7.03 -18.20 3.39
N TYR A 631 7.44 -17.47 4.43
CA TYR A 631 7.87 -18.09 5.69
C TYR A 631 7.06 -17.48 6.84
N THR A 632 6.18 -18.30 7.41
CA THR A 632 5.24 -17.89 8.48
C THR A 632 5.64 -18.53 9.80
N ASN A 633 5.59 -17.75 10.88
CA ASN A 633 5.77 -18.28 12.23
C ASN A 633 4.57 -19.15 12.61
N TYR A 634 4.84 -20.38 13.01
CA TYR A 634 3.82 -21.33 13.49
C TYR A 634 4.44 -22.36 14.42
N ASN A 635 3.76 -22.66 15.53
CA ASN A 635 4.14 -23.71 16.45
C ASN A 635 3.44 -25.03 16.07
N ASP A 636 4.20 -26.05 15.74
CA ASP A 636 3.67 -27.32 15.31
C ASP A 636 2.82 -27.98 16.44
N PRO A 637 1.56 -28.32 16.17
CA PRO A 637 0.67 -28.91 17.18
C PRO A 637 1.10 -30.29 17.64
N CYS A 638 2.03 -30.95 16.95
CA CYS A 638 2.56 -32.25 17.28
C CYS A 638 3.84 -32.20 18.11
N LYS A 639 4.33 -31.02 18.47
CA LYS A 639 5.46 -30.89 19.40
C LYS A 639 5.22 -31.70 20.67
N GLY A 640 6.19 -32.51 21.07
CA GLY A 640 6.10 -33.34 22.26
C GLY A 640 5.07 -34.50 22.19
N VAL A 641 4.66 -34.92 20.99
CA VAL A 641 3.71 -36.05 20.82
C VAL A 641 4.22 -37.31 21.50
N GLY A 642 3.39 -37.85 22.39
CA GLY A 642 3.77 -38.96 23.29
C GLY A 642 4.27 -38.51 24.65
N GLY A 643 4.57 -37.21 24.84
CA GLY A 643 4.92 -36.55 26.12
C GLY A 643 3.72 -35.78 26.71
N ALA A 644 4.02 -34.97 27.74
CA ALA A 644 3.00 -34.19 28.49
C ALA A 644 2.49 -32.96 27.74
N ASP A 645 3.19 -32.51 26.67
CA ASP A 645 2.96 -31.22 26.00
C ASP A 645 2.07 -31.31 24.74
N ALA A 646 1.72 -32.52 24.29
CA ALA A 646 0.83 -32.69 23.14
C ALA A 646 -0.60 -32.27 23.49
N SER A 647 -1.15 -31.31 22.79
CA SER A 647 -2.56 -30.90 22.92
C SER A 647 -3.48 -32.08 22.61
N SER A 648 -4.47 -32.36 23.50
CA SER A 648 -5.45 -33.41 23.29
C SER A 648 -6.31 -33.24 22.06
N ALA A 649 -6.49 -31.98 21.58
CA ALA A 649 -7.26 -31.67 20.36
C ALA A 649 -6.59 -32.21 19.09
N TYR A 650 -5.27 -32.24 19.05
CA TYR A 650 -4.48 -32.66 17.87
C TYR A 650 -3.97 -34.10 17.94
N ALA A 651 -4.15 -34.78 19.09
CA ALA A 651 -3.56 -36.08 19.35
C ALA A 651 -3.86 -37.14 18.28
N GLY A 652 -5.06 -37.14 17.71
CA GLY A 652 -5.46 -38.08 16.67
C GLY A 652 -4.69 -37.93 15.34
N ALA A 653 -4.54 -36.72 14.89
CA ALA A 653 -3.81 -36.38 13.66
C ALA A 653 -2.30 -36.59 13.85
N CYS A 654 -1.74 -36.19 15.00
CA CYS A 654 -0.34 -36.40 15.31
C CYS A 654 0.02 -37.88 15.43
N ALA A 655 -0.85 -38.70 16.04
CA ALA A 655 -0.66 -40.13 16.08
C ALA A 655 -0.61 -40.80 14.69
N LYS A 656 -1.31 -40.24 13.72
CA LYS A 656 -1.25 -40.67 12.34
C LYS A 656 0.10 -40.36 11.70
N ASP A 657 0.63 -39.17 11.91
CA ASP A 657 1.95 -38.78 11.43
C ASP A 657 3.08 -39.64 12.05
N VAL A 658 2.97 -39.96 13.37
CA VAL A 658 3.85 -40.91 14.04
C VAL A 658 3.76 -42.29 13.36
N SER A 659 2.52 -42.77 13.10
CA SER A 659 2.31 -44.08 12.49
C SER A 659 2.83 -44.17 11.05
N ALA A 660 2.85 -43.04 10.35
CA ALA A 660 3.44 -42.91 9.04
C ALA A 660 4.97 -42.72 9.05
N GLY A 661 5.59 -42.64 10.24
CA GLY A 661 7.03 -42.47 10.40
C GLY A 661 7.52 -41.05 10.03
N LEU A 662 6.64 -40.08 10.04
CA LEU A 662 6.98 -38.68 9.71
C LEU A 662 7.61 -37.92 10.88
N ILE A 663 7.17 -38.23 12.10
CA ILE A 663 7.71 -37.73 13.36
C ILE A 663 7.90 -38.88 14.38
N PRO A 664 8.86 -38.77 15.30
CA PRO A 664 9.01 -39.73 16.40
C PRO A 664 7.81 -39.72 17.36
N GLY A 665 7.45 -40.90 17.89
CA GLY A 665 6.33 -41.07 18.83
C GLY A 665 6.73 -41.15 20.29
N ASP A 666 7.96 -40.85 20.65
CA ASP A 666 8.52 -40.97 22.00
C ASP A 666 8.44 -39.66 22.81
N GLY A 667 7.87 -38.59 22.24
CA GLY A 667 7.76 -37.29 22.87
C GLY A 667 9.04 -36.44 22.81
N SER A 668 10.06 -36.92 22.11
CA SER A 668 11.35 -36.22 21.99
C SER A 668 11.36 -35.23 20.82
N TRP A 669 10.39 -35.33 19.89
CA TRP A 669 10.39 -34.49 18.72
C TRP A 669 10.00 -33.04 19.04
N ASP A 670 10.80 -32.11 18.58
CA ASP A 670 10.56 -30.69 18.63
C ASP A 670 10.76 -30.12 17.23
N GLN A 671 10.02 -29.09 16.92
CA GLN A 671 10.12 -28.34 15.68
C GLN A 671 11.46 -27.62 15.59
N GLY A 672 12.21 -27.89 14.53
CA GLY A 672 13.54 -27.31 14.33
C GLY A 672 13.52 -25.82 14.03
N ASN A 673 12.48 -25.32 13.38
CA ASN A 673 12.34 -23.92 13.00
C ASN A 673 10.90 -23.46 13.22
N GLY A 674 10.71 -22.33 13.91
CA GLY A 674 9.40 -21.71 14.11
C GLY A 674 8.83 -21.08 12.85
N GLN A 675 9.67 -20.75 11.84
CA GLN A 675 9.23 -20.26 10.54
C GLN A 675 9.07 -21.40 9.56
N LEU A 676 7.83 -21.68 9.16
CA LEU A 676 7.50 -22.73 8.21
C LEU A 676 7.46 -22.21 6.80
N ARG A 677 8.02 -22.97 5.86
CA ARG A 677 7.89 -22.66 4.44
C ARG A 677 6.46 -22.92 3.97
N ALA A 678 5.82 -21.88 3.46
CA ALA A 678 4.54 -21.91 2.75
C ALA A 678 4.76 -21.66 1.26
N VAL A 679 3.82 -22.09 0.45
CA VAL A 679 3.79 -21.79 -0.98
C VAL A 679 2.52 -21.02 -1.29
N THR A 680 2.68 -19.76 -1.69
CA THR A 680 1.61 -18.91 -2.22
C THR A 680 1.56 -19.03 -3.75
N GLY A 681 0.45 -18.62 -4.37
CA GLY A 681 0.31 -18.64 -5.83
C GLY A 681 -1.10 -18.31 -6.26
N GLY A 682 -1.31 -18.13 -7.56
CA GLY A 682 -2.62 -17.86 -8.14
C GLY A 682 -3.52 -19.10 -8.12
N ASN A 683 -4.83 -18.83 -8.29
CA ASN A 683 -5.87 -19.84 -8.40
C ASN A 683 -6.79 -19.49 -9.59
N PRO A 684 -6.71 -20.22 -10.71
CA PRO A 684 -7.54 -19.95 -11.89
C PRO A 684 -9.05 -20.21 -11.70
N GLU A 685 -9.44 -20.84 -10.58
CA GLU A 685 -10.84 -21.16 -10.26
C GLU A 685 -11.54 -20.08 -9.43
N LEU A 686 -10.86 -18.94 -9.17
CA LEU A 686 -11.45 -17.85 -8.42
C LEU A 686 -12.64 -17.23 -9.14
N GLY A 687 -13.74 -17.06 -8.41
CA GLY A 687 -14.89 -16.26 -8.80
C GLY A 687 -14.77 -14.80 -8.35
N PRO A 688 -15.75 -13.96 -8.74
CA PRO A 688 -15.78 -12.56 -8.28
C PRO A 688 -16.11 -12.46 -6.79
N GLU A 689 -15.61 -11.39 -6.16
CA GLU A 689 -16.17 -10.92 -4.90
C GLU A 689 -17.46 -10.17 -5.21
N THR A 690 -18.45 -10.31 -4.35
CA THR A 690 -19.73 -9.62 -4.47
C THR A 690 -20.00 -8.81 -3.22
N ALA A 691 -20.62 -7.65 -3.34
CA ALA A 691 -20.91 -6.79 -2.19
C ALA A 691 -22.34 -6.24 -2.26
N ASP A 692 -22.99 -6.24 -1.11
CA ASP A 692 -24.22 -5.48 -0.86
C ASP A 692 -23.87 -4.19 -0.12
N THR A 693 -24.32 -3.05 -0.66
CA THR A 693 -24.04 -1.75 -0.07
C THR A 693 -25.34 -0.98 0.18
N PHE A 694 -25.40 -0.35 1.34
CA PHE A 694 -26.51 0.49 1.74
C PHE A 694 -26.00 1.80 2.34
N THR A 695 -26.48 2.94 1.83
CA THR A 695 -26.20 4.26 2.39
C THR A 695 -27.48 5.04 2.63
N VAL A 696 -27.53 5.83 3.71
CA VAL A 696 -28.58 6.80 3.97
C VAL A 696 -27.99 8.06 4.56
N GLY A 697 -28.32 9.21 3.97
CA GLY A 697 -27.76 10.49 4.34
C GLY A 697 -28.79 11.58 4.51
N LEU A 698 -28.50 12.50 5.41
CA LEU A 698 -29.25 13.73 5.64
C LEU A 698 -28.35 14.94 5.30
N VAL A 699 -28.85 15.79 4.41
CA VAL A 699 -28.21 17.07 4.07
C VAL A 699 -29.08 18.19 4.60
N VAL A 700 -28.47 19.13 5.33
CA VAL A 700 -29.19 20.27 5.93
C VAL A 700 -28.45 21.57 5.61
N GLU A 701 -29.12 22.51 4.98
CA GLU A 701 -28.62 23.84 4.61
C GLU A 701 -29.50 24.93 5.29
N PRO A 702 -29.34 25.16 6.61
CA PRO A 702 -30.26 25.96 7.40
C PRO A 702 -30.14 27.47 7.15
N VAL A 703 -28.99 27.91 6.67
CA VAL A 703 -28.69 29.30 6.29
C VAL A 703 -27.73 29.29 5.12
N GLU A 704 -27.71 30.35 4.35
CA GLU A 704 -26.79 30.55 3.24
C GLU A 704 -25.34 30.33 3.68
N GLY A 705 -24.60 29.51 2.95
CA GLY A 705 -23.20 29.19 3.19
C GLY A 705 -22.93 28.12 4.24
N LEU A 706 -23.93 27.66 5.02
CA LEU A 706 -23.79 26.56 5.98
C LEU A 706 -24.44 25.30 5.42
N SER A 707 -23.63 24.27 5.20
CA SER A 707 -24.10 22.91 4.89
C SER A 707 -23.61 21.92 5.93
N PHE A 708 -24.43 20.94 6.21
CA PHE A 708 -24.18 19.87 7.15
C PHE A 708 -24.70 18.56 6.57
N THR A 709 -23.84 17.53 6.50
CA THR A 709 -24.22 16.20 6.04
C THR A 709 -23.84 15.14 7.06
N ILE A 710 -24.73 14.14 7.19
CA ILE A 710 -24.48 12.90 7.92
C ILE A 710 -24.87 11.75 7.00
N ASP A 711 -23.95 10.85 6.71
CA ASP A 711 -24.19 9.68 5.87
C ASP A 711 -23.82 8.41 6.64
N TYR A 712 -24.78 7.55 6.95
CA TYR A 712 -24.56 6.19 7.42
C TYR A 712 -24.32 5.29 6.22
N TYR A 713 -23.37 4.38 6.34
CA TYR A 713 -23.07 3.36 5.33
C TYR A 713 -22.94 1.97 5.95
N ASN A 714 -23.26 0.95 5.16
CA ASN A 714 -23.03 -0.46 5.44
C ASN A 714 -22.59 -1.16 4.16
N ILE A 715 -21.47 -1.85 4.22
CA ILE A 715 -20.87 -2.60 3.11
C ILE A 715 -20.62 -4.01 3.61
N GLU A 716 -21.23 -4.99 2.97
CA GLU A 716 -21.03 -6.42 3.22
C GLU A 716 -20.45 -7.05 1.95
N ILE A 717 -19.27 -7.66 2.06
CA ILE A 717 -18.55 -8.26 0.92
C ILE A 717 -18.48 -9.76 1.16
N ASP A 718 -19.07 -10.52 0.26
CA ASP A 718 -18.99 -11.97 0.25
C ASP A 718 -17.98 -12.50 -0.76
N ASN A 719 -17.57 -13.74 -0.58
CA ASN A 719 -16.61 -14.41 -1.45
C ASN A 719 -15.29 -13.66 -1.59
N VAL A 720 -14.85 -12.99 -0.52
CA VAL A 720 -13.62 -12.23 -0.51
C VAL A 720 -12.45 -13.11 -0.90
N VAL A 721 -11.68 -12.70 -1.90
CA VAL A 721 -10.45 -13.37 -2.32
C VAL A 721 -9.38 -13.15 -1.27
N SER A 722 -9.12 -14.18 -0.50
CA SER A 722 -8.14 -14.19 0.60
C SER A 722 -7.37 -15.50 0.63
N SER A 723 -6.15 -15.49 1.20
CA SER A 723 -5.40 -16.72 1.41
C SER A 723 -5.71 -17.29 2.79
N ILE A 724 -5.90 -18.61 2.84
CA ILE A 724 -5.93 -19.31 4.12
C ILE A 724 -4.52 -19.25 4.71
N GLY A 725 -4.35 -18.54 5.82
CA GLY A 725 -3.09 -18.52 6.54
C GLY A 725 -2.63 -19.94 6.90
N VAL A 726 -1.31 -20.20 6.80
CA VAL A 726 -0.72 -21.52 7.07
C VAL A 726 -1.11 -22.03 8.45
N GLY A 727 -1.07 -21.17 9.47
CA GLY A 727 -1.47 -21.53 10.85
C GLY A 727 -2.90 -22.03 10.88
N THR A 728 -3.84 -21.28 10.36
CA THR A 728 -5.26 -21.64 10.30
C THR A 728 -5.48 -22.97 9.54
N ARG A 729 -4.82 -23.13 8.39
CA ARG A 729 -4.89 -24.39 7.62
C ARG A 729 -4.41 -25.57 8.44
N LEU A 730 -3.28 -25.45 9.10
CA LEU A 730 -2.70 -26.52 9.92
C LEU A 730 -3.55 -26.80 11.16
N ASP A 731 -4.07 -25.77 11.83
CA ASP A 731 -4.97 -25.94 12.99
C ASP A 731 -6.25 -26.68 12.58
N LYS A 732 -6.87 -26.30 11.47
CA LYS A 732 -8.07 -26.99 10.94
C LYS A 732 -7.77 -28.42 10.48
N CYS A 733 -6.64 -28.65 9.83
CA CYS A 733 -6.20 -29.99 9.44
C CYS A 733 -6.00 -30.88 10.65
N TYR A 734 -5.26 -30.42 11.67
CA TYR A 734 -4.85 -31.25 12.79
C TYR A 734 -5.94 -31.38 13.87
N SER A 735 -6.85 -30.40 14.02
CA SER A 735 -8.02 -30.52 14.90
C SER A 735 -9.09 -31.49 14.40
N ALA A 736 -9.02 -31.93 13.15
CA ALA A 736 -9.97 -32.87 12.56
C ALA A 736 -9.81 -34.33 13.09
N GLY A 737 -8.98 -34.56 14.08
CA GLY A 737 -8.81 -35.84 14.75
C GLY A 737 -8.29 -36.95 13.80
N ALA A 738 -9.05 -38.02 13.61
CA ALA A 738 -8.67 -39.13 12.74
C ALA A 738 -8.68 -38.80 11.26
N GLU A 739 -9.39 -37.74 10.83
CA GLU A 739 -9.43 -37.25 9.47
C GLU A 739 -8.30 -36.26 9.17
N GLY A 740 -7.59 -35.80 10.21
CA GLY A 740 -6.49 -34.88 10.15
C GLY A 740 -5.13 -35.50 9.85
N GLY A 741 -4.09 -34.66 9.93
CA GLY A 741 -2.69 -35.03 9.69
C GLY A 741 -2.31 -35.14 8.22
N VAL A 742 -1.04 -35.39 7.93
CA VAL A 742 -0.54 -35.56 6.57
C VAL A 742 -1.28 -36.69 5.84
N GLY A 743 -1.82 -36.38 4.66
CA GLY A 743 -2.67 -37.33 3.89
C GLY A 743 -4.01 -37.64 4.56
N GLY A 744 -4.49 -36.77 5.44
CA GLY A 744 -5.85 -36.83 6.01
C GLY A 744 -6.92 -36.59 4.96
N SER A 745 -8.16 -37.01 5.28
CA SER A 745 -9.33 -36.79 4.40
C SER A 745 -9.98 -35.41 4.57
N ASN A 746 -9.59 -34.67 5.60
CA ASN A 746 -10.03 -33.30 5.80
C ASN A 746 -9.45 -32.39 4.69
N SER A 747 -10.28 -31.52 4.10
CA SER A 747 -9.87 -30.68 2.97
C SER A 747 -8.71 -29.73 3.29
N PHE A 748 -8.59 -29.25 4.52
CA PHE A 748 -7.49 -28.41 4.97
C PHE A 748 -6.14 -29.17 5.01
N CYS A 749 -6.15 -30.50 4.98
CA CYS A 749 -4.94 -31.31 4.92
C CYS A 749 -4.40 -31.47 3.48
N ASN A 750 -5.12 -31.01 2.47
CA ASN A 750 -4.68 -31.09 1.08
C ASN A 750 -3.37 -30.30 0.90
N GLY A 751 -2.35 -30.97 0.37
CA GLY A 751 -1.04 -30.39 0.14
C GLY A 751 -0.18 -30.17 1.39
N VAL A 752 -0.67 -30.51 2.59
CA VAL A 752 0.15 -30.49 3.82
C VAL A 752 1.13 -31.64 3.77
N VAL A 753 2.41 -31.35 3.89
CA VAL A 753 3.49 -32.35 3.87
C VAL A 753 4.52 -32.02 4.97
N ARG A 754 5.27 -33.05 5.40
CA ARG A 754 6.42 -32.92 6.29
C ARG A 754 7.69 -33.34 5.55
N ASN A 755 8.79 -32.66 5.85
CA ASN A 755 10.11 -33.02 5.35
C ASN A 755 10.70 -34.23 6.10
N ASN A 756 11.94 -34.59 5.78
CA ASN A 756 12.62 -35.77 6.36
C ASN A 756 13.03 -35.62 7.83
N VAL A 757 12.93 -34.41 8.41
CA VAL A 757 13.18 -34.14 9.84
C VAL A 757 11.89 -33.92 10.63
N GLY A 758 10.74 -33.97 9.94
CA GLY A 758 9.42 -33.89 10.55
C GLY A 758 8.78 -32.49 10.49
N ASP A 759 9.47 -31.43 10.09
CA ASP A 759 8.92 -30.11 9.98
C ASP A 759 7.97 -29.99 8.77
N PHE A 760 6.95 -29.15 8.86
CA PHE A 760 6.12 -28.81 7.71
C PHE A 760 6.93 -28.10 6.64
N ASP A 761 6.68 -28.44 5.37
CA ASP A 761 7.40 -27.83 4.23
C ASP A 761 6.49 -27.64 3.02
N GLY A 762 6.46 -26.41 2.50
CA GLY A 762 5.67 -26.08 1.32
C GLY A 762 4.16 -26.17 1.52
N THR A 763 3.68 -25.89 2.74
CA THR A 763 2.23 -25.85 3.02
C THR A 763 1.53 -24.83 2.12
N PRO A 764 0.46 -25.21 1.39
CA PRO A 764 -0.23 -24.29 0.50
C PRO A 764 -0.89 -23.12 1.24
N ALA A 765 -0.71 -21.91 0.73
CA ALA A 765 -1.37 -20.69 1.15
C ALA A 765 -1.90 -19.92 -0.08
N THR A 766 -2.54 -20.64 -1.00
CA THR A 766 -3.16 -20.07 -2.21
C THR A 766 -4.46 -19.35 -1.86
N SER A 767 -4.78 -18.33 -2.66
CA SER A 767 -6.04 -17.59 -2.51
C SER A 767 -7.25 -18.44 -2.90
N ASP A 768 -8.39 -18.16 -2.24
CA ASP A 768 -9.70 -18.76 -2.51
C ASP A 768 -10.80 -17.75 -2.15
N ASN A 769 -12.03 -17.97 -2.61
CA ASN A 769 -13.21 -17.17 -2.26
C ASN A 769 -13.81 -17.67 -0.94
N LEU A 770 -13.39 -17.16 0.19
CA LEU A 770 -13.66 -17.81 1.48
C LEU A 770 -14.34 -16.92 2.53
N SER A 771 -14.01 -15.64 2.57
CA SER A 771 -14.35 -14.78 3.71
C SER A 771 -15.51 -13.86 3.39
N THR A 772 -16.20 -13.42 4.46
CA THR A 772 -17.14 -12.30 4.43
C THR A 772 -16.56 -11.15 5.24
N TRP A 773 -16.62 -9.93 4.70
CA TRP A 773 -16.23 -8.71 5.40
C TRP A 773 -17.42 -7.80 5.57
N VAL A 774 -17.56 -7.20 6.76
CA VAL A 774 -18.61 -6.22 7.05
C VAL A 774 -17.97 -4.95 7.56
N VAL A 775 -18.31 -3.83 6.92
CA VAL A 775 -17.86 -2.49 7.35
C VAL A 775 -19.03 -1.56 7.40
N ASN A 776 -19.29 -0.96 8.57
CA ASN A 776 -20.31 0.07 8.71
C ASN A 776 -19.83 1.25 9.57
N GLY A 777 -20.47 2.40 9.39
CA GLY A 777 -20.10 3.61 10.11
C GLY A 777 -20.84 4.84 9.62
N ILE A 778 -20.35 6.00 10.04
CA ILE A 778 -20.99 7.30 9.77
C ILE A 778 -19.93 8.30 9.30
N ASP A 779 -20.17 8.93 8.16
CA ASP A 779 -19.41 10.07 7.67
C ASP A 779 -20.12 11.38 8.00
N TYR A 780 -19.39 12.36 8.51
CA TYR A 780 -19.88 13.71 8.82
C TYR A 780 -19.13 14.72 7.97
N ASN A 781 -19.85 15.66 7.36
CA ASN A 781 -19.26 16.82 6.70
C ASN A 781 -19.98 18.09 7.12
N VAL A 782 -19.24 19.11 7.51
CA VAL A 782 -19.76 20.44 7.80
C VAL A 782 -18.94 21.46 7.04
N GLN A 783 -19.60 22.34 6.31
CA GLN A 783 -18.97 23.49 5.65
C GLN A 783 -19.72 24.75 6.03
N TYR A 784 -18.99 25.80 6.39
CA TYR A 784 -19.57 27.10 6.64
C TYR A 784 -18.73 28.21 6.00
N LYS A 785 -19.33 28.89 5.04
CA LYS A 785 -18.76 30.06 4.37
C LYS A 785 -19.55 31.30 4.82
N PHE A 786 -18.85 32.30 5.33
CA PHE A 786 -19.48 33.53 5.78
C PHE A 786 -18.50 34.71 5.67
N GLU A 787 -19.03 35.90 5.58
CA GLU A 787 -18.25 37.15 5.63
C GLU A 787 -18.27 37.72 7.07
N ALA A 788 -17.08 38.03 7.58
CA ALA A 788 -16.93 38.73 8.85
C ALA A 788 -15.70 39.65 8.81
N TYR A 789 -15.82 40.86 9.34
CA TYR A 789 -14.73 41.86 9.34
C TYR A 789 -14.19 42.24 7.96
N ASN A 790 -15.04 42.19 6.92
CA ASN A 790 -14.69 42.35 5.48
C ASN A 790 -13.65 41.32 5.01
N LEU A 791 -13.73 40.12 5.53
CA LEU A 791 -12.94 38.96 5.15
C LEU A 791 -13.90 37.80 4.92
N ASP A 792 -13.58 36.95 3.94
CA ASP A 792 -14.29 35.71 3.69
C ASP A 792 -13.71 34.59 4.54
N TRP A 793 -14.58 33.90 5.25
CA TRP A 793 -14.24 32.77 6.12
C TRP A 793 -14.82 31.47 5.55
N LYS A 794 -13.98 30.44 5.56
CA LYS A 794 -14.42 29.07 5.23
C LYS A 794 -14.01 28.15 6.40
N LEU A 795 -14.98 27.56 7.04
CA LEU A 795 -14.78 26.52 8.04
C LEU A 795 -15.20 25.18 7.45
N SER A 796 -14.42 24.14 7.68
CA SER A 796 -14.72 22.79 7.25
C SER A 796 -14.43 21.78 8.36
N LEU A 797 -15.26 20.74 8.46
CA LEU A 797 -15.03 19.59 9.30
C LEU A 797 -15.45 18.38 8.50
N ASP A 798 -14.54 17.46 8.31
CA ASP A 798 -14.76 16.11 7.80
C ASP A 798 -14.44 15.12 8.88
N ALA A 799 -15.33 14.16 9.14
CA ALA A 799 -15.05 13.10 10.09
C ALA A 799 -15.61 11.78 9.56
N SER A 800 -14.88 10.70 9.78
CA SER A 800 -15.31 9.33 9.48
C SER A 800 -15.22 8.50 10.73
N GLN A 801 -16.36 7.99 11.17
CA GLN A 801 -16.49 7.06 12.28
C GLN A 801 -16.77 5.67 11.72
N ILE A 802 -15.99 4.69 12.16
CA ILE A 802 -16.20 3.28 11.84
C ILE A 802 -16.76 2.61 13.09
N ASP A 803 -17.94 2.02 12.98
CA ASP A 803 -18.63 1.35 14.10
C ASP A 803 -18.34 -0.15 14.12
N GLU A 804 -18.14 -0.76 12.93
CA GLU A 804 -17.78 -2.17 12.76
C GLU A 804 -16.85 -2.32 11.57
N TRP A 805 -15.81 -3.12 11.73
CA TRP A 805 -14.93 -3.62 10.67
C TRP A 805 -14.61 -5.08 10.96
N SER A 806 -15.49 -5.98 10.55
CA SER A 806 -15.42 -7.38 10.92
C SER A 806 -15.13 -8.29 9.73
N THR A 807 -14.42 -9.37 10.02
CA THR A 807 -14.10 -10.44 9.06
C THR A 807 -14.55 -11.78 9.59
N VAL A 808 -15.20 -12.57 8.74
CA VAL A 808 -15.48 -14.00 8.97
C VAL A 808 -14.59 -14.79 8.01
N ALA A 809 -13.61 -15.52 8.54
CA ALA A 809 -12.61 -16.19 7.70
C ALA A 809 -13.20 -17.35 6.87
N PHE A 810 -14.19 -18.07 7.41
CA PHE A 810 -14.92 -19.17 6.76
C PHE A 810 -16.34 -19.25 7.27
N GLU A 811 -17.22 -19.87 6.50
CA GLU A 811 -18.58 -20.17 6.92
C GLU A 811 -18.60 -20.97 8.26
N GLY A 812 -19.28 -20.40 9.26
CA GLY A 812 -19.43 -21.00 10.59
C GLY A 812 -18.36 -20.60 11.61
N GLU A 813 -17.42 -19.71 11.27
CA GLU A 813 -16.53 -19.05 12.24
C GLU A 813 -17.19 -17.81 12.83
N ASP A 814 -16.77 -17.44 14.03
CA ASP A 814 -17.21 -16.20 14.65
C ASP A 814 -16.55 -14.98 13.97
N PRO A 815 -17.27 -13.86 13.78
CA PRO A 815 -16.70 -12.63 13.23
C PRO A 815 -15.63 -12.05 14.18
N ILE A 816 -14.55 -11.52 13.57
CA ILE A 816 -13.50 -10.79 14.27
C ILE A 816 -13.62 -9.32 13.89
N ASP A 817 -14.03 -8.48 14.84
CA ASP A 817 -14.10 -7.02 14.67
C ASP A 817 -12.73 -6.41 15.03
N THR A 818 -12.19 -5.55 14.16
CA THR A 818 -10.86 -4.93 14.28
C THR A 818 -10.92 -3.41 14.46
N VAL A 819 -12.09 -2.84 14.73
CA VAL A 819 -12.21 -1.38 14.99
C VAL A 819 -11.44 -0.99 16.24
N GLY A 820 -10.55 -0.02 16.09
CA GLY A 820 -9.66 0.44 17.16
C GLY A 820 -8.37 -0.36 17.29
N ALA A 821 -8.12 -1.35 16.41
CA ALA A 821 -6.89 -2.11 16.40
C ALA A 821 -5.80 -1.42 15.57
N ALA A 822 -4.57 -1.41 16.08
CA ALA A 822 -3.36 -1.16 15.31
C ALA A 822 -2.94 -2.46 14.62
N SER A 823 -2.72 -2.42 13.31
CA SER A 823 -2.36 -3.60 12.52
C SER A 823 -1.14 -3.32 11.64
N SER A 824 -0.16 -4.21 11.66
CA SER A 824 1.05 -4.10 10.83
C SER A 824 0.86 -4.51 9.36
N GLY A 825 -0.18 -5.25 9.03
CA GLY A 825 -0.34 -5.86 7.69
C GLY A 825 -1.44 -5.27 6.82
N SER A 826 -2.58 -4.92 7.43
CA SER A 826 -3.79 -4.46 6.72
C SER A 826 -4.02 -2.95 6.84
N GLY A 827 -3.19 -2.25 7.60
CA GLY A 827 -3.42 -0.89 8.07
C GLY A 827 -4.28 -0.85 9.33
N SER A 828 -4.08 0.18 10.14
CA SER A 828 -4.84 0.37 11.36
C SER A 828 -6.24 0.91 11.05
N ILE A 829 -7.24 0.51 11.84
CA ILE A 829 -8.64 0.93 11.67
C ILE A 829 -9.06 1.81 12.86
N PRO A 830 -8.78 3.11 12.86
CA PRO A 830 -9.19 4.00 13.94
C PRO A 830 -10.72 4.13 13.99
N LYS A 831 -11.27 4.18 15.21
CA LYS A 831 -12.71 4.37 15.39
C LYS A 831 -13.19 5.71 14.85
N LEU A 832 -12.36 6.75 14.93
CA LEU A 832 -12.70 8.09 14.47
C LEU A 832 -11.47 8.79 13.90
N LYS A 833 -11.60 9.36 12.69
CA LYS A 833 -10.68 10.34 12.09
C LYS A 833 -11.42 11.64 11.85
N VAL A 834 -10.78 12.76 12.13
CA VAL A 834 -11.37 14.09 11.96
C VAL A 834 -10.37 15.02 11.26
N ASN A 835 -10.82 15.70 10.22
CA ASN A 835 -10.11 16.82 9.61
C ASN A 835 -10.91 18.08 9.85
N PHE A 836 -10.28 19.07 10.51
CA PHE A 836 -10.84 20.39 10.70
C PHE A 836 -10.01 21.41 9.92
N GLY A 837 -10.69 22.28 9.16
CA GLY A 837 -10.09 23.40 8.43
C GLY A 837 -10.73 24.72 8.77
N ALA A 838 -9.91 25.77 8.90
CA ALA A 838 -10.35 27.14 9.00
C ALA A 838 -9.50 28.01 8.05
N GLN A 839 -10.15 28.63 7.08
CA GLN A 839 -9.50 29.49 6.09
C GLN A 839 -10.07 30.89 6.16
N VAL A 840 -9.19 31.88 6.06
CA VAL A 840 -9.51 33.30 5.95
C VAL A 840 -8.94 33.83 4.65
N LEU A 841 -9.77 34.48 3.86
CA LEU A 841 -9.39 35.10 2.60
C LEU A 841 -9.53 36.62 2.69
N GLY A 842 -8.46 37.33 2.34
CA GLY A 842 -8.45 38.77 2.09
C GLY A 842 -8.34 39.04 0.59
N ASP A 843 -8.28 40.32 0.20
CA ASP A 843 -8.26 40.74 -1.20
C ASP A 843 -7.11 40.09 -2.01
N ASN A 844 -5.95 39.89 -1.42
CA ASN A 844 -4.75 39.35 -2.08
C ASN A 844 -3.95 38.36 -1.23
N TRP A 845 -4.55 37.81 -0.19
CA TRP A 845 -3.89 36.81 0.67
C TRP A 845 -4.91 35.83 1.22
N SER A 846 -4.43 34.65 1.57
CA SER A 846 -5.19 33.68 2.35
C SER A 846 -4.32 33.09 3.47
N ILE A 847 -4.96 32.70 4.57
CA ILE A 847 -4.35 31.91 5.63
C ILE A 847 -5.29 30.76 5.95
N SER A 848 -4.73 29.57 6.06
CA SER A 848 -5.44 28.35 6.40
C SER A 848 -4.80 27.70 7.62
N TYR A 849 -5.62 27.18 8.51
CA TYR A 849 -5.24 26.35 9.64
C TYR A 849 -5.98 25.02 9.49
N ASN A 850 -5.26 23.91 9.52
CA ASN A 850 -5.81 22.58 9.39
C ASN A 850 -5.35 21.70 10.54
N VAL A 851 -6.23 20.83 11.02
CA VAL A 851 -5.93 19.81 12.04
C VAL A 851 -6.41 18.47 11.52
N MET A 852 -5.52 17.50 11.49
CA MET A 852 -5.87 16.09 11.35
C MET A 852 -5.80 15.46 12.75
N TRP A 853 -6.89 14.86 13.19
CA TRP A 853 -6.98 14.13 14.44
C TRP A 853 -7.37 12.68 14.21
N VAL A 854 -6.70 11.76 14.92
CA VAL A 854 -6.90 10.31 14.88
C VAL A 854 -7.12 9.81 16.29
N ASP A 855 -8.15 8.99 16.51
CA ASP A 855 -8.44 8.38 17.80
C ASP A 855 -7.36 7.36 18.19
N LYS A 856 -7.28 7.04 19.48
CA LYS A 856 -6.35 6.03 20.00
C LYS A 856 -6.62 4.64 19.43
N LEU A 857 -5.55 3.84 19.37
CA LEU A 857 -5.60 2.44 18.93
C LEU A 857 -5.08 1.50 20.03
N GLU A 858 -5.56 0.26 20.04
CA GLU A 858 -4.99 -0.84 20.81
C GLU A 858 -4.04 -1.63 19.91
N THR A 859 -2.87 -2.02 20.44
CA THR A 859 -1.96 -2.89 19.69
C THR A 859 -2.58 -4.28 19.48
N SER A 860 -2.12 -5.03 18.49
CA SER A 860 -2.68 -6.36 18.19
C SER A 860 -2.54 -7.33 19.35
N SER A 861 -1.43 -7.28 20.09
CA SER A 861 -1.22 -8.10 21.28
C SER A 861 -2.25 -7.83 22.37
N LEU A 862 -2.65 -6.57 22.57
CA LEU A 862 -3.71 -6.22 23.52
C LEU A 862 -5.11 -6.51 22.96
N PHE A 863 -5.32 -6.21 21.69
CA PHE A 863 -6.63 -6.33 21.04
C PHE A 863 -7.15 -7.78 21.05
N TYR A 864 -6.25 -8.75 20.79
CA TYR A 864 -6.57 -10.19 20.82
C TYR A 864 -6.29 -10.86 22.18
N ALA A 865 -5.87 -10.09 23.19
CA ALA A 865 -5.56 -10.59 24.52
C ALA A 865 -6.81 -11.13 25.23
N ASP A 866 -6.65 -12.16 26.05
CA ASP A 866 -7.72 -12.66 26.89
C ASP A 866 -8.01 -11.68 28.07
N ALA A 867 -9.04 -12.00 28.87
CA ALA A 867 -9.45 -11.13 29.97
C ALA A 867 -8.38 -11.00 31.08
N ALA A 868 -7.45 -11.95 31.21
CA ALA A 868 -6.38 -11.90 32.20
C ALA A 868 -5.26 -10.95 31.72
N ASP A 869 -4.86 -11.07 30.44
CA ASP A 869 -3.86 -10.19 29.83
C ASP A 869 -4.34 -8.72 29.78
N ARG A 870 -5.64 -8.50 29.44
CA ARG A 870 -6.27 -7.17 29.51
C ARG A 870 -6.28 -6.60 30.93
N ALA A 871 -6.44 -7.44 31.97
CA ALA A 871 -6.38 -7.00 33.35
C ALA A 871 -4.96 -6.58 33.76
N ASP A 872 -3.92 -7.20 33.24
CA ASP A 872 -2.53 -6.83 33.47
C ASP A 872 -2.20 -5.47 32.83
N VAL A 873 -2.67 -5.22 31.61
CA VAL A 873 -2.56 -3.91 30.96
C VAL A 873 -3.33 -2.85 31.74
N ALA A 874 -4.57 -3.14 32.18
CA ALA A 874 -5.37 -2.23 32.99
C ALA A 874 -4.72 -1.94 34.37
N ALA A 875 -3.86 -2.83 34.86
CA ALA A 875 -3.06 -2.63 36.06
C ALA A 875 -1.79 -1.77 35.84
N GLY A 876 -1.54 -1.36 34.58
CA GLY A 876 -0.35 -0.57 34.19
C GLY A 876 0.90 -1.39 33.97
N ASN A 877 0.73 -2.68 33.75
CA ASN A 877 1.84 -3.62 33.52
C ASN A 877 2.24 -3.74 32.05
N SER A 878 1.53 -3.06 31.13
CA SER A 878 1.91 -2.95 29.73
C SER A 878 1.36 -1.65 29.13
N ASP A 879 2.11 -1.03 28.22
CA ASP A 879 1.78 0.26 27.59
C ASP A 879 1.48 0.02 26.09
N ASN A 880 0.53 -0.87 25.82
CA ASN A 880 0.19 -1.32 24.46
C ASN A 880 -0.93 -0.51 23.81
N TYR A 881 -0.84 0.81 23.87
CA TYR A 881 -1.73 1.75 23.19
C TYR A 881 -0.94 2.67 22.28
N ALA A 882 -1.52 2.96 21.10
CA ALA A 882 -1.18 4.16 20.35
C ALA A 882 -2.13 5.27 20.80
N ASP A 883 -1.61 6.29 21.47
CA ASP A 883 -2.40 7.43 21.95
C ASP A 883 -3.06 8.17 20.78
N ALA A 884 -4.11 8.95 21.09
CA ALA A 884 -4.73 9.82 20.10
C ALA A 884 -3.73 10.86 19.60
N PHE A 885 -3.73 11.12 18.31
CA PHE A 885 -2.77 11.98 17.65
C PHE A 885 -3.43 13.19 16.98
N ALA A 886 -2.79 14.34 17.01
CA ALA A 886 -3.23 15.54 16.31
C ALA A 886 -2.06 16.23 15.59
N SER A 887 -2.11 16.32 14.28
CA SER A 887 -1.18 17.13 13.48
C SER A 887 -1.80 18.50 13.17
N HIS A 888 -1.08 19.57 13.46
CA HIS A 888 -1.51 20.95 13.29
C HIS A 888 -0.70 21.61 12.17
N ASN A 889 -1.39 22.08 11.13
CA ASN A 889 -0.78 22.68 9.95
C ASN A 889 -1.24 24.13 9.79
N ILE A 890 -0.35 25.01 9.38
CA ILE A 890 -0.66 26.39 9.00
C ILE A 890 -0.09 26.69 7.63
N SER A 891 -0.90 27.28 6.78
CA SER A 891 -0.50 27.62 5.41
C SER A 891 -1.08 28.94 4.95
N GLY A 892 -0.56 29.49 3.88
CA GLY A 892 -1.10 30.70 3.30
C GLY A 892 -0.61 30.99 1.90
N SER A 893 -1.32 31.87 1.24
CA SER A 893 -0.93 32.40 -0.07
C SER A 893 -0.95 33.92 -0.06
N TYR A 894 -0.11 34.50 -0.93
CA TYR A 894 -0.05 35.93 -1.19
C TYR A 894 0.02 36.18 -2.69
N HIS A 895 -1.01 36.85 -3.24
CA HIS A 895 -1.03 37.32 -4.62
C HIS A 895 -0.26 38.63 -4.72
N MET A 896 1.00 38.55 -5.14
CA MET A 896 1.85 39.75 -5.31
C MET A 896 1.31 40.67 -6.39
N ASN A 897 0.72 40.10 -7.41
CA ASN A 897 -0.03 40.76 -8.51
C ASN A 897 -0.85 39.68 -9.25
N ASP A 898 -1.56 40.02 -10.31
CA ASP A 898 -2.42 39.12 -11.08
C ASP A 898 -1.67 37.91 -11.68
N ASN A 899 -0.36 38.00 -11.81
CA ASN A 899 0.48 36.97 -12.43
C ASN A 899 1.31 36.15 -11.46
N VAL A 900 1.52 36.59 -10.22
CA VAL A 900 2.47 35.95 -9.30
C VAL A 900 1.79 35.69 -7.97
N THR A 901 1.72 34.41 -7.61
CA THR A 901 1.28 33.93 -6.29
C THR A 901 2.42 33.25 -5.57
N ILE A 902 2.64 33.63 -4.30
CA ILE A 902 3.58 32.98 -3.38
C ILE A 902 2.76 32.18 -2.37
N ARG A 903 3.17 30.95 -2.07
CA ARG A 903 2.57 30.08 -1.06
C ARG A 903 3.63 29.70 -0.04
N PHE A 904 3.22 29.52 1.18
CA PHE A 904 4.09 29.08 2.27
C PHE A 904 3.28 28.32 3.32
N GLY A 905 3.95 27.46 4.05
CA GLY A 905 3.30 26.76 5.17
C GLY A 905 4.29 25.99 6.02
N ILE A 906 3.73 25.50 7.12
CA ILE A 906 4.41 24.65 8.10
C ILE A 906 3.44 23.54 8.45
N ASP A 907 3.81 22.32 8.10
CA ASP A 907 3.08 21.12 8.50
C ASP A 907 3.59 20.66 9.85
N ASN A 908 2.67 20.15 10.68
CA ASN A 908 2.96 19.72 12.03
C ASN A 908 3.80 20.77 12.82
N PHE A 909 3.33 22.02 12.87
CA PHE A 909 4.10 23.11 13.52
C PHE A 909 4.24 22.95 15.03
N THR A 910 3.50 22.04 15.65
CA THR A 910 3.63 21.65 17.06
C THR A 910 4.74 20.63 17.28
N ASP A 911 5.30 20.07 16.20
CA ASP A 911 6.29 19.01 16.19
C ASP A 911 5.86 17.79 17.00
N GLU A 912 4.57 17.43 16.89
CA GLU A 912 4.02 16.27 17.57
C GLU A 912 4.58 15.01 16.93
N GLU A 913 5.24 14.16 17.73
CA GLU A 913 5.71 12.85 17.30
C GLU A 913 4.52 11.90 17.15
N PRO A 914 4.51 11.00 16.13
CA PRO A 914 3.47 9.99 16.02
C PRO A 914 3.50 9.05 17.23
N PRO A 915 2.36 8.52 17.69
CA PRO A 915 2.37 7.52 18.73
C PRO A 915 3.16 6.29 18.27
N TYR A 916 4.05 5.80 19.12
CA TYR A 916 4.89 4.65 18.83
C TYR A 916 4.61 3.51 19.82
N TYR A 917 4.58 2.30 19.29
CA TYR A 917 4.18 1.12 20.04
C TYR A 917 4.94 -0.11 19.54
N THR A 918 4.98 -1.16 20.36
CA THR A 918 5.48 -2.46 19.96
C THR A 918 4.53 -3.10 18.95
N ASP A 919 4.87 -4.19 18.32
CA ASP A 919 4.06 -4.93 17.34
C ASP A 919 3.97 -4.31 15.93
N TYR A 920 4.58 -3.15 15.67
CA TYR A 920 4.67 -2.60 14.33
C TYR A 920 6.10 -2.76 13.79
N ASP A 921 6.27 -3.63 12.79
CA ASP A 921 7.58 -4.08 12.30
C ASP A 921 8.42 -2.99 11.63
N ASP A 922 7.79 -1.93 11.09
CA ASP A 922 8.48 -0.84 10.41
C ASP A 922 8.25 0.48 11.14
N SER A 923 9.31 1.15 11.53
CA SER A 923 9.34 2.48 12.19
C SER A 923 8.56 2.65 13.51
N ASN A 924 8.09 1.58 14.14
CA ASN A 924 7.35 1.57 15.41
C ASN A 924 6.03 2.36 15.41
N THR A 925 5.52 2.77 14.26
CA THR A 925 4.28 3.54 14.11
C THR A 925 3.62 3.28 12.77
N ASP A 926 2.31 3.53 12.65
CA ASP A 926 1.59 3.43 11.37
C ASP A 926 1.78 4.71 10.54
N THR A 927 2.76 4.69 9.65
CA THR A 927 3.09 5.80 8.76
C THR A 927 2.05 6.04 7.65
N THR A 928 1.06 5.16 7.51
CA THR A 928 -0.09 5.36 6.60
C THR A 928 -1.22 6.14 7.26
N LEU A 929 -1.15 6.30 8.58
CA LEU A 929 -2.19 6.92 9.38
C LEU A 929 -1.75 8.25 10.00
N TYR A 930 -0.50 8.34 10.45
CA TYR A 930 0.04 9.49 11.17
C TYR A 930 1.00 10.32 10.33
N HIS A 931 1.09 11.61 10.62
CA HIS A 931 2.19 12.43 10.11
C HIS A 931 3.49 12.02 10.81
N TYR A 932 4.50 11.60 10.05
CA TYR A 932 5.64 10.85 10.59
C TYR A 932 7.01 11.54 10.41
N VAL A 933 7.12 12.57 9.55
CA VAL A 933 8.43 13.20 9.29
C VAL A 933 8.84 14.29 10.28
N GLY A 934 7.93 14.70 11.20
CA GLY A 934 8.11 15.87 12.07
C GLY A 934 7.69 17.17 11.38
N THR A 935 8.11 18.30 11.92
CA THR A 935 7.78 19.61 11.33
C THR A 935 8.39 19.76 9.93
N ASN A 936 7.57 20.14 8.94
CA ASN A 936 7.99 20.37 7.56
C ASN A 936 7.65 21.81 7.11
N TYR A 937 8.59 22.49 6.46
CA TYR A 937 8.43 23.84 5.93
C TYR A 937 8.35 23.80 4.41
N TYR A 938 7.43 24.54 3.80
CA TYR A 938 7.41 24.67 2.35
C TYR A 938 7.25 26.11 1.88
N LEU A 939 7.76 26.35 0.68
CA LEU A 939 7.62 27.59 -0.08
C LEU A 939 7.32 27.27 -1.54
N GLY A 940 6.24 27.85 -2.08
CA GLY A 940 5.86 27.68 -3.46
C GLY A 940 5.63 29.00 -4.19
N THR A 941 5.72 28.97 -5.50
CA THR A 941 5.35 30.10 -6.36
C THR A 941 4.67 29.63 -7.63
N THR A 942 3.61 30.35 -8.03
CA THR A 942 2.95 30.19 -9.34
C THR A 942 3.13 31.49 -10.11
N ILE A 943 3.50 31.38 -11.39
CA ILE A 943 3.64 32.51 -12.30
C ILE A 943 2.82 32.24 -13.56
N ASN A 944 1.87 33.12 -13.83
CA ASN A 944 0.99 33.07 -15.01
C ASN A 944 1.40 34.13 -16.04
N PHE A 945 1.38 33.74 -17.34
CA PHE A 945 1.76 34.61 -18.46
C PHE A 945 0.65 34.68 -19.51
#